data_2fc95f20781d93c8cf4a76adad57edf2
#
_entry.id   2fc95f20781d93c8cf4a76adad57edf2
#
_cell.length_a   1.000
_cell.length_b   1.000
_cell.length_c   1.000
_cell.angle_alpha   90.00
_cell.angle_beta   90.00
_cell.angle_gamma   90.00
#
_symmetry.space_group_name_H-M   'P 1'
#
loop_
_entity.id
_entity.type
_entity.pdbx_description
1 polymer ?
#
loop_
_entity_poly.entity_id
_entity_poly.type
_entity_poly.pdbx_seq_one_letter_code
_entity_poly.pdbx_strand_id
1 'polypeptide(L)'
;MLENLKIINKRNIILFYIAVSFVFTFYILGIDNINPKTENWLYTADRASDLMAWKYFFNDSWGFPLGLNRNFGLDISNSLAFSGSSALYAFFFKLIKIFLPSNFNFFSILIFLSLFLQIYFGYLIIYKLTKNQLYSIISGFLFIFLPIFLFKIQFHLSLISHWIILSYFYVDLSNITYKEKKIRFLIILLLSSLLHFYFTIMILLMVFISRIVLLFSNRNYFSFFKDSIYYTFPLLLLMYIVGFFIFQPLNALGGGYGNFNFNLIAFFNPSLDGSSWSNFIPIIYNNGSERFAYLGIGVIFILFHLLMYLIFKYKKIDFKERTKFIIIFLILSILSISNNIEFADKVLFRLELNKYIYAALGLIRASTRIIWPCVYIILIFGIYSIYKNFNRKVSLVLIILITLIQIIDISKGLKSFEFGQAFNAKKNEFKDDRLKIIKDKFQIISATNIYNENNHFEKLTPLLANLMMKTEIVYLARVDRKKQSELTYLNNLNFLNMQNEINKFYYVTTLGHLNHLKNIYKFKDVGFINFNESWFLIPKGKKLMNKREKIFLKKLSSSKIEIDNKNYLNNYEDYINNKILGLGWFYNKIDNQLYSDGSTSFLILNQSENFHNKTIELNLKNAFPKENDNNKIEIFINNEK
;
A
#
# COMPACT_ATOMS: atom_id res chain seq x y z
N MET A 1 21.72 41.15 -19.94
CA MET A 1 21.98 39.84 -20.55
C MET A 1 20.86 38.82 -20.31
N LEU A 2 20.11 38.86 -19.21
CA LEU A 2 18.99 37.89 -18.93
C LEU A 2 17.63 38.28 -19.54
N GLU A 3 17.46 39.48 -20.06
CA GLU A 3 16.20 39.96 -20.66
C GLU A 3 16.00 39.51 -22.12
N ASN A 4 17.05 39.02 -22.77
CA ASN A 4 17.02 38.57 -24.18
C ASN A 4 17.03 37.02 -24.31
N LEU A 5 16.74 36.27 -23.26
CA LEU A 5 16.53 34.84 -23.40
C LEU A 5 15.28 34.62 -24.26
N LYS A 6 15.45 34.19 -25.52
CA LYS A 6 14.36 33.81 -26.40
C LYS A 6 13.39 32.90 -25.65
N ILE A 7 12.11 33.19 -25.76
CA ILE A 7 11.04 32.34 -25.17
C ILE A 7 11.26 30.92 -25.71
N ILE A 8 11.61 30.02 -24.81
CA ILE A 8 11.82 28.60 -25.15
C ILE A 8 10.47 28.02 -25.62
N ASN A 9 10.48 27.39 -26.78
CA ASN A 9 9.27 26.79 -27.33
C ASN A 9 8.72 25.74 -26.35
N LYS A 10 7.41 25.74 -26.15
CA LYS A 10 6.71 24.78 -25.28
C LYS A 10 7.11 23.33 -25.59
N ARG A 11 7.26 22.97 -26.85
CA ARG A 11 7.73 21.64 -27.29
C ARG A 11 9.11 21.32 -26.69
N ASN A 12 10.05 22.26 -26.71
CA ASN A 12 11.40 22.03 -26.20
C ASN A 12 11.41 21.84 -24.68
N ILE A 13 10.53 22.52 -23.95
CA ILE A 13 10.37 22.31 -22.50
C ILE A 13 9.84 20.91 -22.21
N ILE A 14 8.85 20.45 -22.97
CA ILE A 14 8.31 19.09 -22.83
C ILE A 14 9.41 18.05 -23.10
N LEU A 15 10.16 18.20 -24.21
CA LEU A 15 11.25 17.30 -24.55
C LEU A 15 12.35 17.30 -23.48
N PHE A 16 12.69 18.46 -22.95
CA PHE A 16 13.65 18.60 -21.85
C PHE A 16 13.19 17.82 -20.60
N TYR A 17 11.93 17.95 -20.19
CA TYR A 17 11.43 17.22 -19.02
C TYR A 17 11.26 15.72 -19.27
N ILE A 18 10.93 15.31 -20.49
CA ILE A 18 10.96 13.90 -20.89
C ILE A 18 12.38 13.34 -20.70
N ALA A 19 13.39 14.02 -21.21
CA ALA A 19 14.79 13.59 -21.08
C ALA A 19 15.24 13.53 -19.61
N VAL A 20 14.95 14.57 -18.82
CA VAL A 20 15.25 14.60 -17.37
C VAL A 20 14.57 13.44 -16.65
N SER A 21 13.30 13.23 -16.90
CA SER A 21 12.54 12.14 -16.24
C SER A 21 13.05 10.77 -16.65
N PHE A 22 13.47 10.58 -17.89
CA PHE A 22 14.08 9.34 -18.37
C PHE A 22 15.41 9.07 -17.66
N VAL A 23 16.31 10.08 -17.61
CA VAL A 23 17.59 9.97 -16.91
C VAL A 23 17.39 9.67 -15.43
N PHE A 24 16.42 10.32 -14.79
CA PHE A 24 16.14 10.07 -13.38
C PHE A 24 15.51 8.70 -13.14
N THR A 25 14.65 8.24 -14.05
CA THR A 25 14.12 6.85 -14.00
C THR A 25 15.27 5.84 -14.13
N PHE A 26 16.22 6.09 -15.03
CA PHE A 26 17.42 5.26 -15.18
C PHE A 26 18.26 5.25 -13.90
N TYR A 27 18.49 6.41 -13.28
CA TYR A 27 19.20 6.50 -12.00
C TYR A 27 18.51 5.67 -10.90
N ILE A 28 17.17 5.73 -10.83
CA ILE A 28 16.38 5.02 -9.82
C ILE A 28 16.37 3.50 -10.05
N LEU A 29 16.12 3.05 -11.27
CA LEU A 29 15.86 1.63 -11.57
C LEU A 29 17.08 0.86 -12.05
N GLY A 30 18.08 1.54 -12.62
CA GLY A 30 19.13 0.88 -13.38
C GLY A 30 18.65 0.36 -14.75
N ILE A 31 19.58 -0.10 -15.58
CA ILE A 31 19.29 -0.53 -16.96
C ILE A 31 18.38 -1.76 -17.01
N ASP A 32 18.58 -2.71 -16.10
CA ASP A 32 17.87 -3.99 -16.12
C ASP A 32 16.38 -3.83 -15.76
N ASN A 33 16.08 -2.95 -14.80
CA ASN A 33 14.73 -2.80 -14.26
C ASN A 33 13.84 -1.81 -15.05
N ILE A 34 14.44 -1.01 -15.95
CA ILE A 34 13.67 -0.18 -16.89
C ILE A 34 12.91 -1.05 -17.91
N ASN A 35 13.45 -2.22 -18.26
CA ASN A 35 12.83 -3.11 -19.22
C ASN A 35 11.47 -3.60 -18.69
N PRO A 36 10.34 -3.35 -19.40
CA PRO A 36 9.02 -3.78 -18.98
C PRO A 36 8.81 -5.31 -18.89
N LYS A 37 9.79 -6.10 -19.31
CA LYS A 37 9.79 -7.56 -19.19
C LYS A 37 10.48 -8.06 -17.92
N THR A 38 11.22 -7.19 -17.21
CA THR A 38 11.94 -7.56 -16.00
C THR A 38 11.03 -7.45 -14.79
N GLU A 39 10.86 -8.54 -14.06
CA GLU A 39 9.93 -8.63 -12.92
C GLU A 39 10.64 -8.76 -11.56
N ASN A 40 11.90 -9.22 -11.53
CA ASN A 40 12.59 -9.59 -10.29
C ASN A 40 12.64 -8.48 -9.24
N TRP A 41 12.76 -7.22 -9.66
CA TRP A 41 12.79 -6.07 -8.77
C TRP A 41 11.43 -5.77 -8.10
N LEU A 42 10.36 -6.41 -8.57
CA LEU A 42 9.00 -6.29 -8.06
C LEU A 42 8.64 -7.40 -7.05
N TYR A 43 9.52 -8.39 -6.79
CA TYR A 43 9.19 -9.53 -5.95
C TYR A 43 9.27 -9.26 -4.44
N THR A 44 9.43 -8.02 -4.02
CA THR A 44 9.57 -7.64 -2.60
C THR A 44 8.59 -6.56 -2.19
N ALA A 45 8.24 -6.53 -0.93
CA ALA A 45 7.31 -5.59 -0.31
C ALA A 45 5.95 -5.54 -1.04
N ASP A 46 5.24 -4.44 -0.97
CA ASP A 46 3.94 -4.27 -1.63
C ASP A 46 4.02 -4.43 -3.16
N ARG A 47 5.20 -4.21 -3.75
CA ARG A 47 5.41 -4.41 -5.19
C ARG A 47 5.11 -5.83 -5.65
N ALA A 48 5.36 -6.83 -4.79
CA ALA A 48 5.04 -8.22 -5.08
C ALA A 48 3.53 -8.41 -5.27
N SER A 49 2.73 -7.83 -4.40
CA SER A 49 1.27 -7.83 -4.52
C SER A 49 0.79 -7.07 -5.75
N ASP A 50 1.40 -5.90 -6.01
CA ASP A 50 1.07 -5.06 -7.17
C ASP A 50 1.33 -5.81 -8.48
N LEU A 51 2.48 -6.46 -8.60
CA LEU A 51 2.83 -7.27 -9.76
C LEU A 51 1.87 -8.44 -9.95
N MET A 52 1.58 -9.20 -8.89
CA MET A 52 0.73 -10.38 -8.98
C MET A 52 -0.70 -10.00 -9.34
N ALA A 53 -1.26 -8.96 -8.72
CA ALA A 53 -2.57 -8.45 -9.10
C ALA A 53 -2.62 -8.03 -10.57
N TRP A 54 -1.58 -7.35 -11.07
CA TRP A 54 -1.44 -7.01 -12.49
C TRP A 54 -1.37 -8.25 -13.38
N LYS A 55 -0.46 -9.21 -13.10
CA LYS A 55 -0.25 -10.40 -13.94
C LYS A 55 -1.52 -11.23 -14.08
N TYR A 56 -2.22 -11.47 -12.97
CA TYR A 56 -3.50 -12.20 -13.02
C TYR A 56 -4.54 -11.40 -13.79
N PHE A 57 -4.71 -10.11 -13.48
CA PHE A 57 -5.65 -9.28 -14.21
C PHE A 57 -5.36 -9.21 -15.70
N PHE A 58 -4.10 -9.07 -16.09
CA PHE A 58 -3.69 -9.04 -17.50
C PHE A 58 -4.02 -10.33 -18.23
N ASN A 59 -3.89 -11.48 -17.58
CA ASN A 59 -4.13 -12.80 -18.20
C ASN A 59 -5.58 -13.27 -18.08
N ASP A 60 -6.34 -12.78 -17.13
CA ASP A 60 -7.75 -13.14 -16.95
C ASP A 60 -8.62 -12.58 -18.08
N SER A 61 -9.78 -13.22 -18.31
CA SER A 61 -10.83 -12.67 -19.17
C SER A 61 -11.46 -11.43 -18.51
N TRP A 62 -12.05 -10.56 -19.33
CA TRP A 62 -12.88 -9.47 -18.83
C TRP A 62 -14.11 -10.00 -18.11
N GLY A 63 -14.54 -9.32 -17.07
CA GLY A 63 -15.73 -9.64 -16.30
C GLY A 63 -16.27 -8.44 -15.57
N PHE A 64 -17.41 -8.57 -14.93
CA PHE A 64 -17.97 -7.55 -14.08
C PHE A 64 -17.84 -7.97 -12.59
N PRO A 65 -17.45 -7.06 -11.69
CA PRO A 65 -16.88 -5.71 -11.94
C PRO A 65 -15.61 -5.73 -12.81
N LEU A 66 -15.35 -4.65 -13.56
CA LEU A 66 -14.25 -4.60 -14.54
C LEU A 66 -12.86 -4.82 -13.94
N GLY A 67 -12.65 -4.43 -12.69
CA GLY A 67 -11.39 -4.61 -11.97
C GLY A 67 -11.25 -5.96 -11.27
N LEU A 68 -12.20 -6.87 -11.43
CA LEU A 68 -12.19 -8.16 -10.72
C LEU A 68 -11.02 -9.04 -11.17
N ASN A 69 -10.29 -9.58 -10.19
CA ASN A 69 -9.20 -10.55 -10.34
C ASN A 69 -9.73 -11.94 -9.98
N ARG A 70 -10.20 -12.71 -10.96
CA ARG A 70 -10.91 -13.97 -10.73
C ARG A 70 -10.01 -15.10 -10.24
N ASN A 71 -8.77 -15.14 -10.72
CA ASN A 71 -7.82 -16.21 -10.43
C ASN A 71 -6.82 -15.86 -9.33
N PHE A 72 -6.87 -14.62 -8.80
CA PHE A 72 -6.06 -14.14 -7.68
C PHE A 72 -6.94 -13.82 -6.48
N GLY A 73 -6.90 -14.65 -5.46
CA GLY A 73 -7.72 -14.57 -4.25
C GLY A 73 -8.98 -15.43 -4.28
N LEU A 74 -9.43 -15.87 -5.45
CA LEU A 74 -10.62 -16.72 -5.61
C LEU A 74 -11.80 -16.22 -4.76
N ASP A 75 -12.27 -17.04 -3.81
CA ASP A 75 -13.42 -16.72 -2.96
C ASP A 75 -13.18 -15.58 -1.97
N ILE A 76 -11.91 -15.23 -1.68
CA ILE A 76 -11.59 -14.05 -0.85
C ILE A 76 -12.06 -12.75 -1.54
N SER A 77 -12.37 -12.83 -2.83
CA SER A 77 -12.78 -11.71 -3.68
C SER A 77 -11.73 -10.59 -3.75
N ASN A 78 -11.17 -10.40 -4.92
CA ASN A 78 -10.14 -9.41 -5.14
C ASN A 78 -10.48 -8.53 -6.33
N SER A 79 -10.20 -7.24 -6.20
CA SER A 79 -10.28 -6.26 -7.29
C SER A 79 -9.00 -5.42 -7.31
N LEU A 80 -8.65 -4.89 -8.47
CA LEU A 80 -7.60 -3.89 -8.64
C LEU A 80 -7.77 -2.69 -7.69
N ALA A 81 -8.99 -2.39 -7.23
CA ALA A 81 -9.25 -1.32 -6.27
C ALA A 81 -8.56 -1.52 -4.91
N PHE A 82 -8.21 -2.77 -4.55
CA PHE A 82 -7.56 -3.14 -3.28
C PHE A 82 -6.11 -3.57 -3.42
N SER A 83 -5.62 -3.67 -4.65
CA SER A 83 -4.21 -3.86 -4.95
C SER A 83 -3.56 -2.53 -5.29
N GLY A 84 -2.25 -2.42 -5.09
CA GLY A 84 -1.49 -1.25 -5.50
C GLY A 84 -1.23 -1.17 -7.01
N SER A 85 -1.90 -1.98 -7.84
CA SER A 85 -1.65 -2.08 -9.28
C SER A 85 -2.24 -0.95 -10.11
N SER A 86 -2.69 0.15 -9.52
CA SER A 86 -3.27 1.29 -10.21
C SER A 86 -4.21 0.94 -11.38
N ALA A 87 -5.51 0.90 -11.14
CA ALA A 87 -6.51 0.47 -12.13
C ALA A 87 -6.44 1.27 -13.45
N LEU A 88 -6.02 2.56 -13.40
CA LEU A 88 -5.86 3.39 -14.59
C LEU A 88 -4.89 2.78 -15.60
N TYR A 89 -3.70 2.43 -15.14
CA TYR A 89 -2.68 1.83 -16.00
C TYR A 89 -3.03 0.39 -16.38
N ALA A 90 -3.57 -0.36 -15.41
CA ALA A 90 -3.96 -1.74 -15.65
C ALA A 90 -5.04 -1.87 -16.73
N PHE A 91 -6.07 -1.04 -16.70
CA PHE A 91 -7.09 -1.02 -17.76
C PHE A 91 -6.50 -0.61 -19.10
N PHE A 92 -5.72 0.46 -19.15
CA PHE A 92 -5.11 0.93 -20.39
C PHE A 92 -4.26 -0.16 -21.05
N PHE A 93 -3.33 -0.77 -20.31
CA PHE A 93 -2.44 -1.78 -20.88
C PHE A 93 -3.15 -3.11 -21.18
N LYS A 94 -4.20 -3.47 -20.43
CA LYS A 94 -5.01 -4.64 -20.78
C LYS A 94 -5.83 -4.43 -22.05
N LEU A 95 -6.31 -3.23 -22.34
CA LEU A 95 -7.00 -2.91 -23.59
C LEU A 95 -6.12 -3.11 -24.83
N ILE A 96 -4.82 -2.80 -24.69
CA ILE A 96 -3.83 -2.97 -25.78
C ILE A 96 -3.03 -4.26 -25.66
N LYS A 97 -3.51 -5.24 -24.89
CA LYS A 97 -2.82 -6.51 -24.59
C LYS A 97 -2.31 -7.22 -25.83
N ILE A 98 -3.04 -7.17 -26.93
CA ILE A 98 -2.70 -7.83 -28.22
C ILE A 98 -1.33 -7.38 -28.77
N PHE A 99 -0.89 -6.18 -28.42
CA PHE A 99 0.40 -5.61 -28.85
C PHE A 99 1.52 -5.80 -27.84
N LEU A 100 1.24 -6.41 -26.68
CA LEU A 100 2.18 -6.52 -25.57
C LEU A 100 2.64 -7.97 -25.37
N PRO A 101 3.89 -8.18 -24.94
CA PRO A 101 4.37 -9.51 -24.60
C PRO A 101 3.66 -10.05 -23.34
N SER A 102 3.61 -11.38 -23.20
CA SER A 102 2.91 -12.06 -22.09
C SER A 102 3.48 -11.73 -20.70
N ASN A 103 4.76 -11.39 -20.63
CA ASN A 103 5.44 -10.99 -19.38
C ASN A 103 5.59 -9.48 -19.24
N PHE A 104 4.74 -8.70 -19.93
CA PHE A 104 4.74 -7.25 -19.83
C PHE A 104 4.30 -6.78 -18.43
N ASN A 105 5.05 -5.84 -17.87
CA ASN A 105 4.64 -5.05 -16.72
C ASN A 105 4.84 -3.55 -17.00
N PHE A 106 4.00 -2.72 -16.42
CA PHE A 106 3.99 -1.28 -16.68
C PHE A 106 4.68 -0.44 -15.59
N PHE A 107 5.27 -1.05 -14.56
CA PHE A 107 5.70 -0.32 -13.37
C PHE A 107 6.86 0.64 -13.62
N SER A 108 7.80 0.30 -14.50
CA SER A 108 8.85 1.24 -14.92
C SER A 108 8.28 2.45 -15.69
N ILE A 109 7.27 2.20 -16.53
CA ILE A 109 6.55 3.25 -17.26
C ILE A 109 5.77 4.15 -16.30
N LEU A 110 5.14 3.56 -15.28
CA LEU A 110 4.44 4.29 -14.21
C LEU A 110 5.38 5.26 -13.47
N ILE A 111 6.59 4.80 -13.11
CA ILE A 111 7.60 5.65 -12.47
C ILE A 111 8.01 6.80 -13.40
N PHE A 112 8.35 6.49 -14.64
CA PHE A 112 8.72 7.50 -15.63
C PHE A 112 7.62 8.56 -15.83
N LEU A 113 6.37 8.12 -16.07
CA LEU A 113 5.24 9.03 -16.27
C LEU A 113 4.94 9.86 -15.02
N SER A 114 5.07 9.26 -13.83
CA SER A 114 4.86 10.00 -12.58
C SER A 114 5.92 11.09 -12.37
N LEU A 115 7.19 10.81 -12.64
CA LEU A 115 8.27 11.82 -12.60
C LEU A 115 8.03 12.92 -13.63
N PHE A 116 7.72 12.55 -14.86
CA PHE A 116 7.48 13.54 -15.94
C PHE A 116 6.29 14.43 -15.63
N LEU A 117 5.14 13.86 -15.26
CA LEU A 117 3.95 14.65 -14.98
C LEU A 117 4.12 15.50 -13.71
N GLN A 118 4.84 15.00 -12.72
CA GLN A 118 5.12 15.72 -11.48
C GLN A 118 5.92 16.99 -11.73
N ILE A 119 7.04 16.92 -12.46
CA ILE A 119 7.86 18.08 -12.78
C ILE A 119 7.13 19.03 -13.74
N TYR A 120 6.42 18.49 -14.73
CA TYR A 120 5.72 19.27 -15.73
C TYR A 120 4.55 20.07 -15.15
N PHE A 121 3.72 19.47 -14.29
CA PHE A 121 2.66 20.21 -13.58
C PHE A 121 3.24 21.23 -12.61
N GLY A 122 4.33 20.91 -11.92
CA GLY A 122 5.07 21.89 -11.09
C GLY A 122 5.47 23.12 -11.91
N TYR A 123 6.11 22.89 -13.06
CA TYR A 123 6.44 23.97 -14.01
C TYR A 123 5.22 24.77 -14.44
N LEU A 124 4.15 24.09 -14.89
CA LEU A 124 2.94 24.77 -15.38
C LEU A 124 2.29 25.68 -14.34
N ILE A 125 2.23 25.23 -13.08
CA ILE A 125 1.65 25.99 -11.97
C ILE A 125 2.50 27.25 -11.71
N ILE A 126 3.81 27.09 -11.58
CA ILE A 126 4.71 28.23 -11.29
C ILE A 126 4.77 29.20 -12.46
N TYR A 127 4.80 28.70 -13.71
CA TYR A 127 4.74 29.55 -14.89
C TYR A 127 3.42 30.37 -14.98
N LYS A 128 2.31 29.75 -14.59
CA LYS A 128 1.03 30.43 -14.53
C LYS A 128 1.03 31.60 -13.54
N LEU A 129 1.65 31.42 -12.38
CA LEU A 129 1.71 32.41 -11.32
C LEU A 129 2.73 33.52 -11.59
N THR A 130 3.89 33.19 -12.19
CA THR A 130 5.03 34.09 -12.31
C THR A 130 5.21 34.69 -13.70
N LYS A 131 4.69 34.00 -14.75
CA LYS A 131 4.95 34.31 -16.16
C LYS A 131 6.44 34.36 -16.53
N ASN A 132 7.28 33.79 -15.66
CA ASN A 132 8.74 33.71 -15.90
C ASN A 132 9.12 32.26 -16.20
N GLN A 133 9.54 32.01 -17.44
CA GLN A 133 9.79 30.67 -17.96
C GLN A 133 10.98 29.98 -17.27
N LEU A 134 12.12 30.68 -17.19
CA LEU A 134 13.34 30.13 -16.60
C LEU A 134 13.17 29.83 -15.10
N TYR A 135 12.60 30.79 -14.36
CA TYR A 135 12.29 30.61 -12.95
C TYR A 135 11.41 29.36 -12.73
N SER A 136 10.39 29.19 -13.58
CA SER A 136 9.44 28.08 -13.49
C SER A 136 10.08 26.74 -13.87
N ILE A 137 11.00 26.72 -14.84
CA ILE A 137 11.74 25.52 -15.22
C ILE A 137 12.56 25.00 -14.04
N ILE A 138 13.29 25.89 -13.37
CA ILE A 138 14.11 25.50 -12.21
C ILE A 138 13.24 25.10 -11.02
N SER A 139 12.18 25.86 -10.75
CA SER A 139 11.23 25.55 -9.68
C SER A 139 10.56 24.17 -9.85
N GLY A 140 10.37 23.72 -11.10
CA GLY A 140 9.80 22.41 -11.39
C GLY A 140 10.57 21.26 -10.74
N PHE A 141 11.88 21.37 -10.62
CA PHE A 141 12.72 20.34 -9.99
C PHE A 141 12.40 20.12 -8.51
N LEU A 142 11.99 21.15 -7.77
CA LEU A 142 11.61 21.01 -6.37
C LEU A 142 10.43 20.05 -6.18
N PHE A 143 9.55 19.90 -7.18
CA PHE A 143 8.40 19.02 -7.09
C PHE A 143 8.77 17.54 -7.20
N ILE A 144 9.85 17.17 -7.89
CA ILE A 144 10.32 15.78 -7.95
C ILE A 144 11.33 15.45 -6.84
N PHE A 145 12.04 16.45 -6.28
CA PHE A 145 12.98 16.24 -5.19
C PHE A 145 12.33 16.36 -3.80
N LEU A 146 11.03 16.05 -3.69
CA LEU A 146 10.33 15.92 -2.41
C LEU A 146 10.53 14.52 -1.82
N PRO A 147 11.09 14.39 -0.61
CA PRO A 147 11.22 13.08 0.04
C PRO A 147 9.92 12.31 0.14
N ILE A 148 8.80 12.99 0.48
CA ILE A 148 7.46 12.39 0.59
C ILE A 148 6.94 11.76 -0.72
N PHE A 149 7.45 12.20 -1.86
CA PHE A 149 7.15 11.64 -3.17
C PHE A 149 8.11 10.49 -3.51
N LEU A 150 9.42 10.74 -3.35
CA LEU A 150 10.46 9.82 -3.79
C LEU A 150 10.46 8.50 -3.01
N PHE A 151 10.30 8.52 -1.68
CA PHE A 151 10.34 7.29 -0.89
C PHE A 151 9.22 6.30 -1.26
N LYS A 152 8.08 6.79 -1.82
CA LYS A 152 7.00 5.91 -2.27
C LYS A 152 7.41 5.02 -3.43
N ILE A 153 8.40 5.39 -4.20
CA ILE A 153 8.95 4.55 -5.29
C ILE A 153 9.54 3.23 -4.71
N GLN A 154 10.07 3.25 -3.48
CA GLN A 154 10.61 2.06 -2.84
C GLN A 154 9.54 1.09 -2.35
N PHE A 155 8.39 1.59 -1.89
CA PHE A 155 7.42 0.79 -1.14
C PHE A 155 6.06 0.66 -1.83
N HIS A 156 5.50 1.75 -2.38
CA HIS A 156 4.10 1.81 -2.82
C HIS A 156 3.97 2.49 -4.19
N LEU A 157 4.16 1.73 -5.25
CA LEU A 157 4.17 2.27 -6.62
C LEU A 157 2.86 2.95 -7.03
N SER A 158 1.71 2.52 -6.55
CA SER A 158 0.43 3.19 -6.82
C SER A 158 0.32 4.60 -6.23
N LEU A 159 1.12 4.89 -5.19
CA LEU A 159 1.10 6.18 -4.49
C LEU A 159 2.09 7.21 -5.08
N ILE A 160 2.84 6.90 -6.12
CA ILE A 160 3.75 7.86 -6.76
C ILE A 160 3.05 8.83 -7.71
N SER A 161 1.76 8.68 -7.98
CA SER A 161 1.01 9.54 -8.90
C SER A 161 0.57 10.86 -8.27
N HIS A 162 1.47 11.54 -7.52
CA HIS A 162 1.18 12.83 -6.87
C HIS A 162 0.84 13.94 -7.88
N TRP A 163 1.21 13.80 -9.14
CA TRP A 163 0.85 14.73 -10.22
C TRP A 163 -0.66 14.99 -10.31
N ILE A 164 -1.49 14.05 -9.83
CA ILE A 164 -2.95 14.23 -9.82
C ILE A 164 -3.36 15.35 -8.83
N ILE A 165 -2.66 15.50 -7.71
CA ILE A 165 -2.87 16.60 -6.75
C ILE A 165 -2.44 17.92 -7.41
N LEU A 166 -1.31 17.92 -8.12
CA LEU A 166 -0.84 19.11 -8.84
C LEU A 166 -1.79 19.51 -9.99
N SER A 167 -2.39 18.52 -10.67
CA SER A 167 -3.39 18.80 -11.71
C SER A 167 -4.61 19.54 -11.16
N TYR A 168 -5.05 19.21 -9.94
CA TYR A 168 -6.10 19.96 -9.24
C TYR A 168 -5.68 21.43 -9.03
N PHE A 169 -4.48 21.69 -8.47
CA PHE A 169 -3.99 23.05 -8.26
C PHE A 169 -3.83 23.82 -9.59
N TYR A 170 -3.37 23.16 -10.64
CA TYR A 170 -3.27 23.78 -11.96
C TYR A 170 -4.62 24.23 -12.50
N VAL A 171 -5.66 23.42 -12.39
CA VAL A 171 -7.03 23.76 -12.80
C VAL A 171 -7.61 24.83 -11.91
N ASP A 172 -7.44 24.71 -10.59
CA ASP A 172 -8.02 25.66 -9.64
C ASP A 172 -7.46 27.08 -9.80
N LEU A 173 -6.14 27.20 -10.02
CA LEU A 173 -5.46 28.45 -10.29
C LEU A 173 -5.66 28.97 -11.73
N SER A 174 -6.39 28.21 -12.59
CA SER A 174 -6.65 28.61 -13.98
C SER A 174 -7.77 29.62 -14.10
N ASN A 175 -7.55 30.67 -14.94
CA ASN A 175 -8.57 31.64 -15.33
C ASN A 175 -9.46 31.06 -16.44
N ILE A 176 -10.26 30.08 -16.10
CA ILE A 176 -11.22 29.41 -16.99
C ILE A 176 -12.61 29.52 -16.37
N THR A 177 -13.62 29.32 -17.19
CA THR A 177 -15.02 29.43 -16.75
C THR A 177 -15.35 28.42 -15.63
N TYR A 178 -16.34 28.73 -14.82
CA TYR A 178 -16.82 27.81 -13.79
C TYR A 178 -17.21 26.44 -14.36
N LYS A 179 -17.90 26.43 -15.52
CA LYS A 179 -18.31 25.18 -16.19
C LYS A 179 -17.10 24.34 -16.59
N GLU A 180 -16.05 24.95 -17.14
CA GLU A 180 -14.83 24.24 -17.50
C GLU A 180 -14.09 23.70 -16.26
N LYS A 181 -13.99 24.50 -15.17
CA LYS A 181 -13.42 24.01 -13.91
C LYS A 181 -14.17 22.79 -13.38
N LYS A 182 -15.49 22.85 -13.39
CA LYS A 182 -16.36 21.77 -12.93
C LYS A 182 -16.10 20.47 -13.68
N ILE A 183 -16.03 20.51 -15.00
CA ILE A 183 -15.76 19.34 -15.84
C ILE A 183 -14.35 18.80 -15.56
N ARG A 184 -13.34 19.68 -15.51
CA ARG A 184 -11.94 19.25 -15.27
C ARG A 184 -11.76 18.66 -13.88
N PHE A 185 -12.40 19.20 -12.85
CA PHE A 185 -12.39 18.61 -11.51
C PHE A 185 -13.06 17.24 -11.47
N LEU A 186 -14.17 17.04 -12.19
CA LEU A 186 -14.78 15.71 -12.30
C LEU A 186 -13.80 14.72 -12.96
N ILE A 187 -13.16 15.11 -14.07
CA ILE A 187 -12.16 14.24 -14.74
C ILE A 187 -11.02 13.89 -13.78
N ILE A 188 -10.45 14.88 -13.07
CA ILE A 188 -9.39 14.64 -12.10
C ILE A 188 -9.86 13.72 -10.98
N LEU A 189 -11.07 13.88 -10.47
CA LEU A 189 -11.65 13.05 -9.44
C LEU A 189 -11.83 11.60 -9.91
N LEU A 190 -12.35 11.39 -11.13
CA LEU A 190 -12.49 10.06 -11.71
C LEU A 190 -11.12 9.40 -11.97
N LEU A 191 -10.15 10.13 -12.52
CA LEU A 191 -8.79 9.63 -12.69
C LEU A 191 -8.13 9.28 -11.34
N SER A 192 -8.34 10.08 -10.31
CA SER A 192 -7.80 9.81 -8.98
C SER A 192 -8.33 8.50 -8.39
N SER A 193 -9.61 8.17 -8.65
CA SER A 193 -10.22 6.92 -8.19
C SER A 193 -9.66 5.67 -8.89
N LEU A 194 -9.18 5.83 -10.11
CA LEU A 194 -8.50 4.77 -10.84
C LEU A 194 -7.00 4.65 -10.48
N LEU A 195 -6.41 5.71 -9.92
CA LEU A 195 -5.02 5.68 -9.46
C LEU A 195 -4.91 5.05 -8.08
N HIS A 196 -5.51 5.67 -7.07
CA HIS A 196 -5.50 5.16 -5.70
C HIS A 196 -6.50 5.90 -4.81
N PHE A 197 -7.15 5.18 -3.89
CA PHE A 197 -8.20 5.69 -3.01
C PHE A 197 -7.80 6.93 -2.19
N TYR A 198 -6.53 7.03 -1.72
CA TYR A 198 -6.06 8.22 -1.00
C TYR A 198 -6.11 9.49 -1.86
N PHE A 199 -5.74 9.41 -3.13
CA PHE A 199 -5.87 10.56 -4.04
C PHE A 199 -7.32 10.95 -4.23
N THR A 200 -8.21 9.97 -4.33
CA THR A 200 -9.67 10.22 -4.45
C THR A 200 -10.18 11.04 -3.28
N ILE A 201 -9.85 10.62 -2.06
CA ILE A 201 -10.29 11.35 -0.85
C ILE A 201 -9.70 12.75 -0.81
N MET A 202 -8.40 12.92 -1.09
CA MET A 202 -7.76 14.24 -1.10
C MET A 202 -8.42 15.17 -2.12
N ILE A 203 -8.61 14.72 -3.36
CA ILE A 203 -9.24 15.51 -4.43
C ILE A 203 -10.70 15.83 -4.08
N LEU A 204 -11.45 14.82 -3.60
CA LEU A 204 -12.83 14.99 -3.19
C LEU A 204 -12.96 16.08 -2.10
N LEU A 205 -12.15 15.97 -1.03
CA LEU A 205 -12.13 16.97 0.05
C LEU A 205 -11.79 18.36 -0.47
N MET A 206 -10.74 18.50 -1.30
CA MET A 206 -10.36 19.80 -1.87
C MET A 206 -11.47 20.39 -2.74
N VAL A 207 -12.15 19.58 -3.56
CA VAL A 207 -13.30 20.01 -4.36
C VAL A 207 -14.44 20.45 -3.46
N PHE A 208 -14.82 19.65 -2.45
CA PHE A 208 -15.92 20.00 -1.54
C PHE A 208 -15.62 21.24 -0.70
N ILE A 209 -14.41 21.36 -0.13
CA ILE A 209 -14.02 22.57 0.62
C ILE A 209 -14.12 23.81 -0.29
N SER A 210 -13.66 23.71 -1.53
CA SER A 210 -13.79 24.81 -2.50
C SER A 210 -15.26 25.17 -2.78
N ARG A 211 -16.17 24.18 -2.82
CA ARG A 211 -17.62 24.43 -2.99
C ARG A 211 -18.25 25.03 -1.74
N ILE A 212 -17.84 24.58 -0.56
CA ILE A 212 -18.29 25.15 0.73
C ILE A 212 -17.90 26.63 0.83
N VAL A 213 -16.66 26.97 0.49
CA VAL A 213 -16.20 28.37 0.49
C VAL A 213 -17.02 29.21 -0.47
N LEU A 214 -17.34 28.71 -1.66
CA LEU A 214 -18.24 29.39 -2.61
C LEU A 214 -19.67 29.48 -2.10
N LEU A 215 -20.19 28.48 -1.40
CA LEU A 215 -21.51 28.50 -0.78
C LEU A 215 -21.64 29.66 0.24
N PHE A 216 -20.64 29.80 1.12
CA PHE A 216 -20.62 30.91 2.08
C PHE A 216 -20.52 32.28 1.42
N SER A 217 -19.83 32.35 0.26
CA SER A 217 -19.72 33.61 -0.51
C SER A 217 -21.03 33.97 -1.25
N ASN A 218 -21.69 32.99 -1.86
CA ASN A 218 -22.82 33.23 -2.79
C ASN A 218 -24.18 32.82 -2.23
N ARG A 219 -24.23 32.12 -1.09
CA ARG A 219 -25.42 31.58 -0.41
C ARG A 219 -26.36 30.75 -1.31
N ASN A 220 -25.84 30.11 -2.36
CA ASN A 220 -26.62 29.33 -3.31
C ASN A 220 -26.57 27.83 -2.97
N TYR A 221 -27.46 27.41 -2.03
CA TYR A 221 -27.55 26.02 -1.55
C TYR A 221 -27.94 25.04 -2.66
N PHE A 222 -28.78 25.44 -3.59
CA PHE A 222 -29.21 24.59 -4.70
C PHE A 222 -28.07 24.27 -5.64
N SER A 223 -27.23 25.26 -5.96
CA SER A 223 -26.02 25.03 -6.76
C SER A 223 -25.02 24.07 -6.04
N PHE A 224 -24.86 24.25 -4.73
CA PHE A 224 -24.02 23.37 -3.93
C PHE A 224 -24.52 21.91 -3.96
N PHE A 225 -25.81 21.68 -3.77
CA PHE A 225 -26.42 20.35 -3.82
C PHE A 225 -26.28 19.71 -5.22
N LYS A 226 -26.57 20.47 -6.30
CA LYS A 226 -26.35 20.01 -7.69
C LYS A 226 -24.88 19.61 -7.94
N ASP A 227 -23.94 20.41 -7.46
CA ASP A 227 -22.52 20.10 -7.62
C ASP A 227 -22.09 18.89 -6.80
N SER A 228 -22.64 18.72 -5.61
CA SER A 228 -22.38 17.54 -4.78
C SER A 228 -22.79 16.25 -5.50
N ILE A 229 -24.00 16.20 -6.07
CA ILE A 229 -24.47 15.06 -6.86
C ILE A 229 -23.61 14.87 -8.11
N TYR A 230 -23.27 15.96 -8.81
CA TYR A 230 -22.47 15.92 -10.03
C TYR A 230 -21.08 15.29 -9.83
N TYR A 231 -20.46 15.45 -8.67
CA TYR A 231 -19.17 14.84 -8.35
C TYR A 231 -19.31 13.46 -7.74
N THR A 232 -20.25 13.27 -6.80
CA THR A 232 -20.34 12.02 -6.05
C THR A 232 -20.97 10.89 -6.85
N PHE A 233 -22.01 11.14 -7.64
CA PHE A 233 -22.69 10.08 -8.38
C PHE A 233 -21.79 9.38 -9.42
N PRO A 234 -21.11 10.10 -10.34
CA PRO A 234 -20.19 9.43 -11.29
C PRO A 234 -19.00 8.75 -10.60
N LEU A 235 -18.50 9.33 -9.48
CA LEU A 235 -17.47 8.72 -8.70
C LEU A 235 -17.90 7.36 -8.12
N LEU A 236 -19.04 7.32 -7.44
CA LEU A 236 -19.56 6.08 -6.85
C LEU A 236 -19.90 5.04 -7.91
N LEU A 237 -20.45 5.48 -9.04
CA LEU A 237 -20.71 4.59 -10.18
C LEU A 237 -19.41 3.99 -10.74
N LEU A 238 -18.37 4.79 -10.93
CA LEU A 238 -17.06 4.28 -11.38
C LEU A 238 -16.45 3.32 -10.35
N MET A 239 -16.51 3.65 -9.07
CA MET A 239 -16.02 2.78 -7.99
C MET A 239 -16.77 1.43 -7.98
N TYR A 240 -18.08 1.44 -8.22
CA TYR A 240 -18.87 0.22 -8.36
C TYR A 240 -18.44 -0.60 -9.58
N ILE A 241 -18.28 0.03 -10.72
CA ILE A 241 -17.84 -0.62 -11.97
C ILE A 241 -16.44 -1.25 -11.81
N VAL A 242 -15.52 -0.60 -11.09
CA VAL A 242 -14.16 -1.12 -10.84
C VAL A 242 -14.16 -2.26 -9.81
N GLY A 243 -15.19 -2.37 -8.97
CA GLY A 243 -15.29 -3.40 -7.96
C GLY A 243 -14.82 -2.99 -6.57
N PHE A 244 -14.95 -1.72 -6.24
CA PHE A 244 -14.63 -1.23 -4.88
C PHE A 244 -15.61 -1.78 -3.82
N PHE A 245 -16.81 -2.21 -4.22
CA PHE A 245 -17.86 -2.70 -3.34
C PHE A 245 -18.09 -4.21 -3.44
N ILE A 246 -17.07 -5.00 -3.83
CA ILE A 246 -17.21 -6.47 -4.00
C ILE A 246 -17.36 -7.24 -2.69
N PHE A 247 -17.02 -6.65 -1.55
CA PHE A 247 -17.22 -7.23 -0.23
C PHE A 247 -17.80 -6.21 0.75
N GLN A 248 -18.36 -6.70 1.85
CA GLN A 248 -18.92 -5.81 2.85
C GLN A 248 -17.83 -4.99 3.53
N PRO A 249 -17.88 -3.65 3.49
CA PRO A 249 -16.85 -2.79 4.07
C PRO A 249 -16.59 -3.06 5.56
N LEU A 250 -17.63 -3.41 6.32
CA LEU A 250 -17.54 -3.68 7.74
C LEU A 250 -16.64 -4.89 8.07
N ASN A 251 -16.59 -5.89 7.20
CA ASN A 251 -15.73 -7.07 7.39
C ASN A 251 -14.25 -6.76 7.09
N ALA A 252 -13.99 -5.74 6.30
CA ALA A 252 -12.65 -5.33 5.87
C ALA A 252 -12.13 -4.09 6.60
N LEU A 253 -12.98 -3.35 7.31
CA LEU A 253 -12.62 -2.20 8.11
C LEU A 253 -11.84 -2.65 9.35
N GLY A 254 -10.59 -3.01 9.14
CA GLY A 254 -9.63 -3.05 10.24
C GLY A 254 -9.48 -1.63 10.80
N GLY A 255 -9.55 -1.45 12.10
CA GLY A 255 -9.20 -0.22 12.79
C GLY A 255 -7.81 0.27 12.35
N GLY A 256 -7.34 1.35 12.91
CA GLY A 256 -5.98 1.84 12.65
C GLY A 256 -5.90 3.32 12.33
N TYR A 257 -7.02 4.03 12.34
CA TYR A 257 -6.98 5.50 12.36
C TYR A 257 -6.27 5.95 13.65
N GLY A 258 -5.25 6.78 13.50
CA GLY A 258 -4.38 7.18 14.61
C GLY A 258 -3.10 6.37 14.77
N ASN A 259 -2.94 5.22 14.09
CA ASN A 259 -1.70 4.44 14.14
C ASN A 259 -0.62 5.01 13.20
N PHE A 260 -1.03 5.56 12.05
CA PHE A 260 -0.15 6.17 11.06
C PHE A 260 -0.48 7.64 10.89
N ASN A 261 -0.51 8.36 12.01
CA ASN A 261 -0.82 9.79 12.09
C ASN A 261 0.37 10.66 11.68
N PHE A 262 0.07 11.90 11.30
CA PHE A 262 1.07 12.92 11.06
C PHE A 262 1.58 13.46 12.41
N ASN A 263 2.85 13.22 12.70
CA ASN A 263 3.51 13.77 13.88
C ASN A 263 3.83 15.26 13.67
N LEU A 264 3.60 16.10 14.66
CA LEU A 264 3.73 17.56 14.54
C LEU A 264 5.11 18.04 14.10
N ILE A 265 6.17 17.25 14.34
CA ILE A 265 7.54 17.56 13.92
C ILE A 265 7.98 16.79 12.66
N ALA A 266 7.08 15.99 12.04
CA ALA A 266 7.42 15.11 10.93
C ALA A 266 8.03 15.83 9.72
N PHE A 267 7.69 17.11 9.47
CA PHE A 267 8.28 17.92 8.39
C PHE A 267 9.78 18.16 8.56
N PHE A 268 10.28 18.07 9.78
CA PHE A 268 11.68 18.31 10.14
C PHE A 268 12.46 17.04 10.45
N ASN A 269 11.78 15.88 10.57
CA ASN A 269 12.41 14.62 10.91
C ASN A 269 12.74 13.78 9.66
N PRO A 270 14.04 13.58 9.35
CA PRO A 270 14.45 12.84 8.17
C PRO A 270 14.44 11.31 8.33
N SER A 271 13.95 10.78 9.45
CA SER A 271 13.96 9.34 9.73
C SER A 271 12.96 8.59 8.87
N LEU A 272 13.44 7.59 8.15
CA LEU A 272 12.67 6.55 7.47
C LEU A 272 13.15 5.19 7.97
N ASP A 273 12.34 4.52 8.79
CA ASP A 273 12.65 3.22 9.39
C ASP A 273 14.07 3.17 10.01
N GLY A 274 14.45 4.23 10.75
CA GLY A 274 15.74 4.37 11.40
C GLY A 274 16.88 4.86 10.48
N SER A 275 16.65 5.01 9.18
CA SER A 275 17.61 5.56 8.24
C SER A 275 17.34 7.05 7.99
N SER A 276 18.39 7.90 7.94
CA SER A 276 18.24 9.32 7.64
C SER A 276 18.19 9.59 6.15
N TRP A 277 17.22 10.42 5.74
CA TRP A 277 17.15 10.98 4.38
C TRP A 277 17.92 12.27 4.22
N SER A 278 18.36 12.92 5.33
CA SER A 278 19.09 14.18 5.32
C SER A 278 20.59 13.98 5.54
N ASN A 279 21.39 14.80 4.85
CA ASN A 279 22.81 14.94 5.15
C ASN A 279 23.08 15.94 6.30
N PHE A 280 22.13 16.81 6.60
CA PHE A 280 22.36 17.94 7.52
C PHE A 280 21.54 17.84 8.79
N ILE A 281 20.31 17.33 8.71
CA ILE A 281 19.42 17.21 9.89
C ILE A 281 19.59 15.82 10.51
N PRO A 282 19.90 15.70 11.80
CA PRO A 282 19.93 14.41 12.47
C PRO A 282 18.51 13.84 12.64
N ILE A 283 18.43 12.55 12.87
CA ILE A 283 17.17 11.88 13.25
C ILE A 283 16.73 12.42 14.62
N ILE A 284 15.51 12.95 14.68
CA ILE A 284 14.92 13.49 15.91
C ILE A 284 14.23 12.38 16.71
N TYR A 285 13.49 11.50 15.99
CA TYR A 285 12.84 10.32 16.55
C TYR A 285 12.76 9.24 15.46
N ASN A 286 12.64 7.98 15.88
CA ASN A 286 12.48 6.90 14.91
C ASN A 286 11.05 6.91 14.37
N ASN A 287 10.92 6.95 13.02
CA ASN A 287 9.65 7.05 12.32
C ASN A 287 9.52 5.92 11.31
N GLY A 288 8.38 5.23 11.33
CA GLY A 288 8.06 4.22 10.32
C GLY A 288 7.73 4.83 8.96
N SER A 289 7.90 4.05 7.90
CA SER A 289 7.69 4.48 6.50
C SER A 289 6.31 5.07 6.23
N GLU A 290 5.27 4.60 6.90
CA GLU A 290 3.91 5.11 6.72
C GLU A 290 3.69 6.52 7.31
N ARG A 291 4.53 6.93 8.24
CA ARG A 291 4.47 8.22 8.95
C ARG A 291 5.48 9.23 8.41
N PHE A 292 6.26 8.86 7.39
CA PHE A 292 7.32 9.70 6.83
C PHE A 292 6.76 10.92 6.09
N ALA A 293 7.19 12.12 6.49
CA ALA A 293 6.73 13.38 5.91
C ALA A 293 7.82 14.46 5.82
N TYR A 294 9.09 14.09 5.86
CA TYR A 294 10.21 15.01 5.76
C TYR A 294 10.15 15.88 4.48
N LEU A 295 10.37 17.19 4.63
CA LEU A 295 10.30 18.13 3.52
C LEU A 295 11.62 18.28 2.75
N GLY A 296 12.76 18.12 3.43
CA GLY A 296 14.07 18.54 2.96
C GLY A 296 14.37 20.00 3.30
N ILE A 297 15.64 20.33 3.51
CA ILE A 297 16.07 21.65 3.99
C ILE A 297 15.68 22.77 3.01
N GLY A 298 15.78 22.53 1.71
CA GLY A 298 15.38 23.52 0.71
C GLY A 298 13.91 23.91 0.84
N VAL A 299 13.02 22.94 1.02
CA VAL A 299 11.59 23.21 1.20
C VAL A 299 11.29 23.78 2.58
N ILE A 300 12.05 23.42 3.61
CA ILE A 300 11.97 24.03 4.93
C ILE A 300 12.30 25.55 4.84
N PHE A 301 13.32 25.95 4.11
CA PHE A 301 13.58 27.37 3.85
C PHE A 301 12.42 28.07 3.13
N ILE A 302 11.78 27.40 2.16
CA ILE A 302 10.60 27.92 1.47
C ILE A 302 9.44 28.09 2.48
N LEU A 303 9.24 27.13 3.38
CA LEU A 303 8.21 27.21 4.42
C LEU A 303 8.43 28.42 5.34
N PHE A 304 9.64 28.59 5.87
CA PHE A 304 9.97 29.72 6.73
C PHE A 304 9.82 31.06 5.98
N HIS A 305 10.30 31.15 4.74
CA HIS A 305 10.11 32.35 3.93
C HIS A 305 8.60 32.64 3.71
N LEU A 306 7.79 31.62 3.43
CA LEU A 306 6.33 31.79 3.28
C LEU A 306 5.69 32.32 4.56
N LEU A 307 6.04 31.77 5.72
CA LEU A 307 5.52 32.21 7.01
C LEU A 307 5.90 33.68 7.27
N MET A 308 7.15 34.05 7.06
CA MET A 308 7.61 35.44 7.21
C MET A 308 6.89 36.36 6.21
N TYR A 309 6.72 35.94 4.95
CA TYR A 309 5.97 36.69 3.97
C TYR A 309 4.50 36.93 4.37
N LEU A 310 3.85 35.91 4.93
CA LEU A 310 2.47 36.01 5.41
C LEU A 310 2.37 36.96 6.62
N ILE A 311 3.32 36.94 7.55
CA ILE A 311 3.35 37.81 8.73
C ILE A 311 3.55 39.27 8.33
N PHE A 312 4.58 39.55 7.52
CA PHE A 312 4.96 40.94 7.24
C PHE A 312 4.17 41.60 6.10
N LYS A 313 3.59 40.82 5.18
CA LYS A 313 2.84 41.33 4.05
C LYS A 313 1.35 40.99 4.06
N TYR A 314 0.83 40.58 5.20
CA TYR A 314 -0.56 40.19 5.42
C TYR A 314 -1.58 41.21 4.84
N LYS A 315 -1.39 42.51 5.04
CA LYS A 315 -2.30 43.59 4.54
C LYS A 315 -2.36 43.71 3.00
N LYS A 316 -1.41 43.16 2.25
CA LYS A 316 -1.34 43.24 0.77
C LYS A 316 -1.83 41.96 0.09
N ILE A 317 -2.33 40.99 0.86
CA ILE A 317 -2.76 39.71 0.33
C ILE A 317 -4.26 39.79 0.03
N ASP A 318 -4.66 39.51 -1.20
CA ASP A 318 -6.07 39.31 -1.53
C ASP A 318 -6.59 38.04 -0.86
N PHE A 319 -7.22 38.23 0.29
CA PHE A 319 -7.70 37.17 1.14
C PHE A 319 -8.79 36.32 0.47
N LYS A 320 -9.62 36.94 -0.37
CA LYS A 320 -10.85 36.30 -0.89
C LYS A 320 -10.56 35.06 -1.75
N GLU A 321 -9.56 35.13 -2.62
CA GLU A 321 -9.16 33.98 -3.45
C GLU A 321 -8.30 32.95 -2.71
N ARG A 322 -7.60 33.36 -1.66
CA ARG A 322 -6.66 32.52 -0.92
C ARG A 322 -7.24 31.83 0.30
N THR A 323 -8.36 32.33 0.82
CA THR A 323 -9.07 31.75 1.97
C THR A 323 -9.37 30.27 1.78
N LYS A 324 -9.74 29.85 0.58
CA LYS A 324 -9.99 28.42 0.30
C LYS A 324 -8.74 27.55 0.51
N PHE A 325 -7.54 28.02 0.13
CA PHE A 325 -6.31 27.24 0.31
C PHE A 325 -5.90 27.14 1.77
N ILE A 326 -6.16 28.19 2.55
CA ILE A 326 -5.96 28.18 4.00
C ILE A 326 -6.91 27.20 4.66
N ILE A 327 -8.18 27.19 4.27
CA ILE A 327 -9.19 26.26 4.79
C ILE A 327 -8.84 24.82 4.40
N ILE A 328 -8.42 24.58 3.12
CA ILE A 328 -7.96 23.27 2.67
C ILE A 328 -6.78 22.82 3.52
N PHE A 329 -5.78 23.70 3.72
CA PHE A 329 -4.60 23.40 4.52
C PHE A 329 -4.97 23.01 5.95
N LEU A 330 -5.81 23.78 6.62
CA LEU A 330 -6.23 23.53 8.00
C LEU A 330 -7.00 22.20 8.14
N ILE A 331 -8.02 21.98 7.30
CA ILE A 331 -8.83 20.78 7.38
C ILE A 331 -8.00 19.53 7.10
N LEU A 332 -7.18 19.53 6.05
CA LEU A 332 -6.35 18.38 5.73
C LEU A 332 -5.26 18.13 6.77
N SER A 333 -4.70 19.19 7.38
CA SER A 333 -3.75 19.06 8.50
C SER A 333 -4.40 18.41 9.72
N ILE A 334 -5.60 18.84 10.10
CA ILE A 334 -6.35 18.25 11.22
C ILE A 334 -6.65 16.78 10.95
N LEU A 335 -7.11 16.43 9.75
CA LEU A 335 -7.37 15.04 9.38
C LEU A 335 -6.09 14.19 9.37
N SER A 336 -4.93 14.76 9.00
CA SER A 336 -3.67 14.04 8.97
C SER A 336 -3.09 13.79 10.36
N ILE A 337 -3.22 14.75 11.29
CA ILE A 337 -2.81 14.61 12.70
C ILE A 337 -3.63 13.50 13.37
N SER A 338 -4.89 13.33 12.98
CA SER A 338 -5.84 12.32 13.48
C SER A 338 -6.28 12.56 14.95
N ASN A 339 -6.78 11.48 15.56
CA ASN A 339 -7.21 11.47 16.97
C ASN A 339 -6.05 11.25 17.97
N ASN A 340 -4.83 10.99 17.47
CA ASN A 340 -3.65 10.74 18.27
C ASN A 340 -2.60 11.83 17.98
N ILE A 341 -2.55 12.86 18.81
CA ILE A 341 -1.66 14.00 18.58
C ILE A 341 -0.30 13.70 19.21
N GLU A 342 0.73 13.64 18.37
CA GLU A 342 2.08 13.27 18.77
C GLU A 342 3.12 14.33 18.41
N PHE A 343 4.10 14.49 19.26
CA PHE A 343 5.29 15.30 19.06
C PHE A 343 6.54 14.46 19.37
N ALA A 344 7.35 14.20 18.37
CA ALA A 344 8.46 13.25 18.47
C ALA A 344 7.99 11.89 19.03
N ASP A 345 8.60 11.38 20.08
CA ASP A 345 8.26 10.10 20.70
C ASP A 345 7.13 10.21 21.75
N LYS A 346 6.56 11.41 21.92
CA LYS A 346 5.55 11.64 22.96
C LYS A 346 4.15 11.80 22.39
N VAL A 347 3.21 11.06 22.95
CA VAL A 347 1.77 11.31 22.75
C VAL A 347 1.37 12.49 23.64
N LEU A 348 0.97 13.60 23.02
CA LEU A 348 0.51 14.80 23.73
C LEU A 348 -0.95 14.65 24.16
N PHE A 349 -1.78 14.14 23.27
CA PHE A 349 -3.20 14.00 23.51
C PHE A 349 -3.80 12.90 22.65
N ARG A 350 -4.72 12.11 23.19
CA ARG A 350 -5.48 11.10 22.46
C ARG A 350 -6.96 11.38 22.64
N LEU A 351 -7.66 11.65 21.52
CA LEU A 351 -9.10 11.83 21.48
C LEU A 351 -9.78 10.48 21.29
N GLU A 352 -10.63 10.09 22.21
CA GLU A 352 -11.47 8.91 22.07
C GLU A 352 -12.62 9.20 21.11
N LEU A 353 -12.68 8.45 20.03
CA LEU A 353 -13.70 8.59 19.01
C LEU A 353 -14.81 7.56 19.20
N ASN A 354 -16.04 7.95 18.90
CA ASN A 354 -17.14 7.00 18.81
C ASN A 354 -16.80 5.90 17.79
N LYS A 355 -17.19 4.65 18.08
CA LYS A 355 -16.90 3.47 17.26
C LYS A 355 -17.29 3.62 15.78
N TYR A 356 -18.38 4.31 15.48
CA TYR A 356 -18.84 4.53 14.10
C TYR A 356 -17.95 5.55 13.36
N ILE A 357 -17.55 6.61 14.05
CA ILE A 357 -16.60 7.61 13.52
C ILE A 357 -15.24 6.96 13.30
N TYR A 358 -14.76 6.18 14.26
CA TYR A 358 -13.50 5.45 14.15
C TYR A 358 -13.49 4.46 12.98
N ALA A 359 -14.59 3.71 12.79
CA ALA A 359 -14.75 2.81 11.64
C ALA A 359 -14.74 3.56 10.31
N ALA A 360 -15.47 4.68 10.20
CA ALA A 360 -15.50 5.50 8.99
C ALA A 360 -14.11 6.10 8.66
N LEU A 361 -13.42 6.65 9.66
CA LEU A 361 -12.06 7.18 9.51
C LEU A 361 -11.00 6.09 9.31
N GLY A 362 -11.29 4.83 9.66
CA GLY A 362 -10.46 3.67 9.36
C GLY A 362 -10.23 3.45 7.85
N LEU A 363 -11.07 4.03 6.98
CA LEU A 363 -10.82 4.09 5.53
C LEU A 363 -9.52 4.83 5.20
N ILE A 364 -9.14 5.82 6.01
CA ILE A 364 -7.93 6.64 5.88
C ILE A 364 -6.92 6.34 7.00
N ARG A 365 -6.74 5.06 7.36
CA ARG A 365 -5.87 4.64 8.47
C ARG A 365 -4.46 5.26 8.45
N ALA A 366 -3.85 5.41 7.25
CA ALA A 366 -2.58 6.12 7.07
C ALA A 366 -2.86 7.62 6.85
N SER A 367 -3.32 8.28 7.90
CA SER A 367 -3.77 9.68 7.87
C SER A 367 -2.63 10.65 7.53
N THR A 368 -1.38 10.32 7.82
CA THR A 368 -0.19 11.09 7.38
C THR A 368 -0.23 11.42 5.89
N ARG A 369 -0.77 10.53 5.05
CA ARG A 369 -0.84 10.75 3.60
C ARG A 369 -1.71 11.95 3.24
N ILE A 370 -2.70 12.29 4.05
CA ILE A 370 -3.62 13.41 3.82
C ILE A 370 -2.90 14.78 3.88
N ILE A 371 -1.69 14.85 4.44
CA ILE A 371 -0.88 16.07 4.48
C ILE A 371 -0.28 16.48 3.11
N TRP A 372 -0.22 15.56 2.12
CA TRP A 372 0.47 15.83 0.84
C TRP A 372 -0.03 17.07 0.10
N PRO A 373 -1.33 17.34 -0.04
CA PRO A 373 -1.79 18.61 -0.62
C PRO A 373 -1.30 19.84 0.13
N CYS A 374 -1.14 19.75 1.47
CA CYS A 374 -0.61 20.85 2.28
C CYS A 374 0.85 21.15 1.94
N VAL A 375 1.66 20.10 1.71
CA VAL A 375 3.05 20.26 1.25
C VAL A 375 3.09 20.96 -0.10
N TYR A 376 2.22 20.62 -1.03
CA TYR A 376 2.14 21.32 -2.33
C TYR A 376 1.64 22.74 -2.19
N ILE A 377 0.74 23.06 -1.27
CA ILE A 377 0.33 24.43 -0.95
C ILE A 377 1.55 25.23 -0.47
N ILE A 378 2.34 24.69 0.47
CA ILE A 378 3.57 25.32 0.95
C ILE A 378 4.53 25.58 -0.21
N LEU A 379 4.77 24.59 -1.05
CA LEU A 379 5.72 24.69 -2.14
C LEU A 379 5.28 25.72 -3.21
N ILE A 380 4.03 25.63 -3.67
CA ILE A 380 3.48 26.53 -4.71
C ILE A 380 3.50 27.98 -4.25
N PHE A 381 2.93 28.26 -3.07
CA PHE A 381 2.82 29.64 -2.59
C PHE A 381 4.13 30.16 -2.01
N GLY A 382 4.98 29.30 -1.49
CA GLY A 382 6.32 29.67 -1.03
C GLY A 382 7.23 30.06 -2.18
N ILE A 383 7.29 29.29 -3.27
CA ILE A 383 8.02 29.63 -4.50
C ILE A 383 7.49 30.95 -5.09
N TYR A 384 6.16 31.10 -5.15
CA TYR A 384 5.54 32.34 -5.62
C TYR A 384 5.84 33.55 -4.74
N SER A 385 5.92 33.39 -3.42
CA SER A 385 6.23 34.45 -2.48
C SER A 385 7.68 34.95 -2.65
N ILE A 386 8.65 34.04 -2.90
CA ILE A 386 10.03 34.40 -3.23
C ILE A 386 10.06 35.26 -4.50
N TYR A 387 9.35 34.82 -5.56
CA TYR A 387 9.31 35.60 -6.81
C TYR A 387 8.68 36.99 -6.64
N LYS A 388 7.70 37.13 -5.75
CA LYS A 388 7.03 38.43 -5.47
C LYS A 388 7.81 39.33 -4.53
N ASN A 389 8.64 38.78 -3.66
CA ASN A 389 9.34 39.52 -2.63
C ASN A 389 10.67 40.10 -3.11
N PHE A 390 11.32 39.41 -4.03
CA PHE A 390 12.62 39.78 -4.56
C PHE A 390 12.54 40.18 -6.03
N ASN A 391 13.55 40.95 -6.51
CA ASN A 391 13.68 41.20 -7.93
C ASN A 391 13.97 39.91 -8.71
N ARG A 392 13.72 39.91 -10.03
CA ARG A 392 13.79 38.69 -10.88
C ARG A 392 15.17 38.00 -10.83
N LYS A 393 16.27 38.74 -10.73
CA LYS A 393 17.62 38.14 -10.68
C LYS A 393 17.85 37.45 -9.34
N VAL A 394 17.53 38.11 -8.23
CA VAL A 394 17.68 37.57 -6.89
C VAL A 394 16.78 36.37 -6.69
N SER A 395 15.49 36.43 -7.11
CA SER A 395 14.59 35.30 -6.99
C SER A 395 15.05 34.07 -7.78
N LEU A 396 15.67 34.30 -8.97
CA LEU A 396 16.24 33.20 -9.75
C LEU A 396 17.45 32.58 -9.06
N VAL A 397 18.37 33.38 -8.53
CA VAL A 397 19.52 32.85 -7.77
C VAL A 397 19.05 32.08 -6.52
N LEU A 398 18.10 32.64 -5.78
CA LEU A 398 17.56 31.99 -4.60
C LEU A 398 16.94 30.63 -4.93
N ILE A 399 16.10 30.52 -5.97
CA ILE A 399 15.47 29.25 -6.31
C ILE A 399 16.48 28.20 -6.80
N ILE A 400 17.55 28.62 -7.49
CA ILE A 400 18.66 27.73 -7.85
C ILE A 400 19.35 27.21 -6.60
N LEU A 401 19.73 28.10 -5.68
CA LEU A 401 20.39 27.70 -4.41
C LEU A 401 19.52 26.79 -3.57
N ILE A 402 18.24 27.11 -3.42
CA ILE A 402 17.29 26.30 -2.68
C ILE A 402 17.16 24.89 -3.31
N THR A 403 17.09 24.81 -4.64
CA THR A 403 17.01 23.54 -5.35
C THR A 403 18.29 22.71 -5.16
N LEU A 404 19.47 23.33 -5.23
CA LEU A 404 20.74 22.66 -4.99
C LEU A 404 20.86 22.17 -3.54
N ILE A 405 20.52 23.01 -2.57
CA ILE A 405 20.50 22.63 -1.13
C ILE A 405 19.53 21.44 -0.91
N GLN A 406 18.35 21.48 -1.53
CA GLN A 406 17.39 20.36 -1.44
C GLN A 406 18.00 19.05 -1.94
N ILE A 407 18.64 19.06 -3.13
CA ILE A 407 19.25 17.86 -3.71
C ILE A 407 20.41 17.35 -2.85
N ILE A 408 21.27 18.25 -2.36
CA ILE A 408 22.40 17.89 -1.50
C ILE A 408 21.88 17.28 -0.20
N ASP A 409 20.88 17.90 0.42
CA ASP A 409 20.31 17.43 1.68
C ASP A 409 19.76 16.00 1.56
N ILE A 410 18.92 15.74 0.55
CA ILE A 410 18.26 14.45 0.38
C ILE A 410 19.12 13.40 -0.33
N SER A 411 20.37 13.74 -0.70
CA SER A 411 21.24 12.83 -1.47
C SER A 411 21.52 11.52 -0.73
N LYS A 412 21.47 11.53 0.61
CA LYS A 412 21.61 10.32 1.43
C LYS A 412 20.46 9.33 1.18
N GLY A 413 19.21 9.81 1.13
CA GLY A 413 18.05 9.01 0.76
C GLY A 413 18.09 8.60 -0.72
N LEU A 414 18.55 9.49 -1.62
CA LEU A 414 18.67 9.19 -3.04
C LEU A 414 19.70 8.09 -3.35
N LYS A 415 20.78 7.99 -2.59
CA LYS A 415 21.77 6.92 -2.75
C LYS A 415 21.17 5.52 -2.60
N SER A 416 20.12 5.37 -1.82
CA SER A 416 19.44 4.07 -1.69
C SER A 416 18.86 3.55 -3.01
N PHE A 417 18.57 4.45 -3.97
CA PHE A 417 18.05 4.08 -5.29
C PHE A 417 19.15 3.76 -6.32
N GLU A 418 20.37 4.20 -6.09
CA GLU A 418 21.44 4.24 -7.08
C GLU A 418 21.47 2.98 -7.96
N PHE A 419 21.16 3.15 -9.26
CA PHE A 419 21.12 2.12 -10.28
C PHE A 419 20.38 0.82 -9.87
N GLY A 420 19.27 0.98 -9.15
CA GLY A 420 18.41 -0.12 -8.77
C GLY A 420 18.79 -0.83 -7.48
N GLN A 421 19.73 -0.31 -6.67
CA GLN A 421 20.14 -0.92 -5.40
C GLN A 421 18.96 -1.17 -4.45
N ALA A 422 18.00 -0.24 -4.38
CA ALA A 422 16.78 -0.40 -3.58
C ALA A 422 15.90 -1.59 -4.01
N PHE A 423 16.16 -2.17 -5.18
CA PHE A 423 15.33 -3.18 -5.83
C PHE A 423 16.05 -4.51 -6.05
N ASN A 424 17.23 -4.68 -5.45
CA ASN A 424 18.01 -5.93 -5.57
C ASN A 424 17.31 -7.06 -4.84
N ALA A 425 16.33 -7.66 -5.50
CA ALA A 425 15.78 -8.93 -5.06
C ALA A 425 16.73 -10.07 -5.43
N LYS A 426 16.96 -11.01 -4.51
CA LYS A 426 17.65 -12.27 -4.82
C LYS A 426 16.92 -12.93 -6.00
N LYS A 427 17.65 -13.29 -7.06
CA LYS A 427 17.11 -14.08 -8.16
C LYS A 427 16.69 -15.45 -7.63
N ASN A 428 15.45 -15.57 -7.20
CA ASN A 428 14.87 -16.84 -6.81
C ASN A 428 14.29 -17.50 -8.06
N GLU A 429 15.12 -18.11 -8.89
CA GLU A 429 14.66 -18.90 -10.00
C GLU A 429 14.21 -20.28 -9.48
N PHE A 430 12.92 -20.55 -9.62
CA PHE A 430 12.39 -21.89 -9.35
C PHE A 430 12.67 -22.79 -10.57
N LYS A 431 13.83 -23.46 -10.56
CA LYS A 431 14.22 -24.45 -11.55
C LYS A 431 14.06 -25.87 -10.99
N ASP A 432 12.82 -26.35 -10.95
CA ASP A 432 12.53 -27.72 -10.51
C ASP A 432 11.54 -28.36 -11.48
N ASP A 433 11.96 -29.44 -12.14
CA ASP A 433 11.12 -30.14 -13.14
C ASP A 433 9.82 -30.69 -12.55
N ARG A 434 9.77 -30.91 -11.22
CA ARG A 434 8.57 -31.34 -10.52
C ARG A 434 7.44 -30.31 -10.59
N LEU A 435 7.77 -29.02 -10.78
CA LEU A 435 6.78 -27.95 -10.92
C LEU A 435 5.91 -28.14 -12.15
N LYS A 436 6.45 -28.70 -13.26
CA LYS A 436 5.66 -29.04 -14.45
C LYS A 436 4.64 -30.11 -14.11
N ILE A 437 5.06 -31.17 -13.43
CA ILE A 437 4.17 -32.26 -13.03
C ILE A 437 3.06 -31.77 -12.10
N ILE A 438 3.38 -30.83 -11.19
CA ILE A 438 2.41 -30.24 -10.27
C ILE A 438 1.42 -29.37 -11.04
N LYS A 439 1.90 -28.52 -11.95
CA LYS A 439 1.06 -27.66 -12.77
C LYS A 439 0.05 -28.45 -13.62
N ASP A 440 0.47 -29.61 -14.15
CA ASP A 440 -0.40 -30.47 -14.96
C ASP A 440 -1.47 -31.18 -14.14
N LYS A 441 -1.22 -31.39 -12.82
CA LYS A 441 -2.12 -32.15 -11.92
C LYS A 441 -3.05 -31.27 -11.11
N PHE A 442 -2.64 -30.05 -10.76
CA PHE A 442 -3.37 -29.18 -9.86
C PHE A 442 -3.76 -27.89 -10.55
N GLN A 443 -4.88 -27.32 -10.12
CA GLN A 443 -5.40 -26.06 -10.66
C GLN A 443 -5.16 -24.88 -9.71
N ILE A 444 -5.05 -25.15 -8.41
CA ILE A 444 -5.04 -24.12 -7.36
C ILE A 444 -3.85 -24.30 -6.44
N ILE A 445 -3.18 -23.19 -6.14
CA ILE A 445 -2.20 -23.05 -5.06
C ILE A 445 -2.90 -22.41 -3.87
N SER A 446 -2.91 -23.10 -2.74
CA SER A 446 -3.43 -22.60 -1.48
C SER A 446 -2.33 -22.56 -0.40
N ALA A 447 -2.68 -22.16 0.80
CA ALA A 447 -1.80 -22.25 1.97
C ALA A 447 -2.50 -23.03 3.10
N THR A 448 -1.70 -23.65 3.96
CA THR A 448 -2.23 -24.33 5.13
C THR A 448 -2.93 -23.37 6.09
N ASN A 449 -2.43 -22.15 6.18
CA ASN A 449 -3.10 -21.01 6.79
C ASN A 449 -3.12 -19.86 5.79
N ILE A 450 -4.30 -19.29 5.57
CA ILE A 450 -4.49 -18.20 4.63
C ILE A 450 -4.32 -16.90 5.40
N TYR A 451 -3.07 -16.39 5.45
CA TYR A 451 -2.74 -15.12 6.03
C TYR A 451 -2.58 -14.03 4.98
N ASN A 452 -2.97 -12.83 5.35
CA ASN A 452 -2.66 -11.63 4.57
C ASN A 452 -1.33 -11.02 5.06
N GLU A 453 -0.24 -11.79 4.99
CA GLU A 453 1.08 -11.39 5.48
C GLU A 453 2.09 -11.23 4.34
N ASN A 454 2.81 -10.10 4.36
CA ASN A 454 3.78 -9.75 3.32
C ASN A 454 4.94 -10.74 3.21
N ASN A 455 5.54 -11.11 4.34
CA ASN A 455 6.74 -11.96 4.34
C ASN A 455 6.54 -13.33 3.68
N HIS A 456 5.38 -13.96 3.86
CA HIS A 456 5.05 -15.22 3.21
C HIS A 456 4.74 -15.03 1.74
N PHE A 457 4.04 -13.94 1.41
CA PHE A 457 3.68 -13.63 0.04
C PHE A 457 4.90 -13.32 -0.83
N GLU A 458 5.87 -12.55 -0.33
CA GLU A 458 7.13 -12.25 -1.05
C GLU A 458 7.91 -13.51 -1.42
N LYS A 459 8.02 -14.48 -0.50
CA LYS A 459 8.72 -15.74 -0.76
C LYS A 459 8.05 -16.55 -1.87
N LEU A 460 6.74 -16.47 -1.99
CA LEU A 460 5.95 -17.23 -2.96
C LEU A 460 5.79 -16.50 -4.29
N THR A 461 5.97 -15.20 -4.34
CA THR A 461 5.75 -14.41 -5.55
C THR A 461 6.48 -14.93 -6.78
N PRO A 462 7.78 -15.30 -6.73
CA PRO A 462 8.47 -15.87 -7.90
C PRO A 462 7.83 -17.17 -8.39
N LEU A 463 7.36 -18.04 -7.47
CA LEU A 463 6.68 -19.28 -7.81
C LEU A 463 5.30 -19.00 -8.44
N LEU A 464 4.50 -18.13 -7.84
CA LEU A 464 3.20 -17.74 -8.36
C LEU A 464 3.32 -17.10 -9.74
N ALA A 465 4.33 -16.22 -9.93
CA ALA A 465 4.62 -15.56 -11.20
C ALA A 465 5.03 -16.54 -12.32
N ASN A 466 5.72 -17.62 -11.96
CA ASN A 466 6.14 -18.65 -12.89
C ASN A 466 5.00 -19.61 -13.26
N LEU A 467 4.27 -20.08 -12.26
CA LEU A 467 3.21 -21.07 -12.49
C LEU A 467 1.93 -20.44 -13.05
N MET A 468 1.58 -19.23 -12.66
CA MET A 468 0.33 -18.53 -13.04
C MET A 468 -0.93 -19.40 -12.83
N MET A 469 -0.92 -20.23 -11.80
CA MET A 469 -2.07 -21.05 -11.41
C MET A 469 -3.03 -20.21 -10.57
N LYS A 470 -4.31 -20.60 -10.52
CA LYS A 470 -5.27 -19.98 -9.59
C LYS A 470 -4.74 -20.05 -8.16
N THR A 471 -4.93 -19.00 -7.37
CA THR A 471 -4.41 -18.96 -6.01
C THR A 471 -5.38 -18.34 -5.01
N GLU A 472 -5.43 -18.92 -3.81
CA GLU A 472 -6.08 -18.35 -2.62
C GLU A 472 -5.09 -17.50 -1.79
N ILE A 473 -3.80 -17.57 -2.13
CA ILE A 473 -2.74 -16.82 -1.43
C ILE A 473 -2.70 -15.40 -2.00
N VAL A 474 -2.99 -14.41 -1.16
CA VAL A 474 -2.99 -13.00 -1.53
C VAL A 474 -2.36 -12.14 -0.44
N TYR A 475 -1.85 -10.98 -0.86
CA TYR A 475 -1.51 -9.89 0.03
C TYR A 475 -2.18 -8.62 -0.50
N LEU A 476 -3.15 -8.09 0.24
CA LEU A 476 -4.03 -7.01 -0.20
C LEU A 476 -4.17 -5.94 0.89
N ALA A 477 -4.39 -4.71 0.48
CA ALA A 477 -4.64 -3.59 1.41
C ALA A 477 -5.90 -3.80 2.28
N ARG A 478 -6.87 -4.55 1.77
CA ARG A 478 -8.11 -4.92 2.45
C ARG A 478 -8.50 -6.35 2.07
N VAL A 479 -8.86 -7.15 3.05
CA VAL A 479 -9.28 -8.55 2.89
C VAL A 479 -10.59 -8.77 3.65
N ASP A 480 -11.49 -9.53 3.07
CA ASP A 480 -12.68 -10.02 3.79
C ASP A 480 -12.25 -11.11 4.78
N ARG A 481 -12.14 -10.73 6.05
CA ARG A 481 -11.68 -11.63 7.12
C ARG A 481 -12.62 -12.80 7.32
N LYS A 482 -13.92 -12.63 7.12
CA LYS A 482 -14.90 -13.71 7.26
C LYS A 482 -14.64 -14.78 6.21
N LYS A 483 -14.53 -14.41 4.94
CA LYS A 483 -14.22 -15.35 3.87
C LYS A 483 -12.85 -16.00 4.04
N GLN A 484 -11.87 -15.26 4.54
CA GLN A 484 -10.53 -15.80 4.85
C GLN A 484 -10.62 -16.90 5.93
N SER A 485 -11.42 -16.70 6.97
CA SER A 485 -11.66 -17.69 8.02
C SER A 485 -12.41 -18.90 7.48
N GLU A 486 -13.45 -18.70 6.66
CA GLU A 486 -14.20 -19.76 6.01
C GLU A 486 -13.29 -20.63 5.12
N LEU A 487 -12.41 -20.04 4.34
CA LEU A 487 -11.44 -20.77 3.52
C LEU A 487 -10.42 -21.56 4.35
N THR A 488 -9.94 -20.98 5.45
CA THR A 488 -9.05 -21.69 6.38
C THR A 488 -9.76 -22.91 6.96
N TYR A 489 -11.02 -22.78 7.33
CA TYR A 489 -11.84 -23.89 7.80
C TYR A 489 -12.03 -24.97 6.73
N LEU A 490 -12.40 -24.59 5.51
CA LEU A 490 -12.57 -25.54 4.40
C LEU A 490 -11.27 -26.26 4.06
N ASN A 491 -10.12 -25.58 4.11
CA ASN A 491 -8.83 -26.22 3.93
C ASN A 491 -8.52 -27.24 5.02
N ASN A 492 -8.90 -26.97 6.29
CA ASN A 492 -8.76 -27.95 7.36
C ASN A 492 -9.64 -29.19 7.13
N LEU A 493 -10.88 -29.02 6.68
CA LEU A 493 -11.74 -30.15 6.30
C LEU A 493 -11.13 -30.97 5.15
N ASN A 494 -10.55 -30.30 4.16
CA ASN A 494 -9.87 -30.96 3.07
C ASN A 494 -8.64 -31.77 3.54
N PHE A 495 -7.93 -31.35 4.58
CA PHE A 495 -6.84 -32.12 5.18
C PHE A 495 -7.36 -33.41 5.85
N LEU A 496 -8.52 -33.38 6.47
CA LEU A 496 -9.16 -34.59 7.03
C LEU A 496 -9.55 -35.59 5.94
N ASN A 497 -9.95 -35.07 4.77
CA ASN A 497 -10.50 -35.85 3.65
C ASN A 497 -9.54 -36.02 2.48
N MET A 498 -8.21 -35.87 2.66
CA MET A 498 -7.20 -35.85 1.58
C MET A 498 -7.14 -37.08 0.66
N GLN A 499 -7.97 -38.07 0.88
CA GLN A 499 -8.06 -39.25 0.01
C GLN A 499 -8.92 -39.02 -1.24
N ASN A 500 -9.75 -37.98 -1.26
CA ASN A 500 -10.67 -37.64 -2.36
C ASN A 500 -10.01 -36.59 -3.30
N GLU A 501 -10.55 -36.43 -4.49
CA GLU A 501 -10.02 -35.55 -5.53
C GLU A 501 -9.78 -34.13 -5.05
N ILE A 502 -8.51 -33.77 -4.87
CA ILE A 502 -8.12 -32.43 -4.44
C ILE A 502 -7.39 -31.76 -5.61
N ASN A 503 -8.03 -30.75 -6.21
CA ASN A 503 -7.43 -29.90 -7.26
C ASN A 503 -6.45 -28.86 -6.71
N LYS A 504 -6.10 -28.96 -5.41
CA LYS A 504 -5.26 -28.00 -4.70
C LYS A 504 -4.01 -28.65 -4.15
N PHE A 505 -2.91 -27.89 -4.13
CA PHE A 505 -1.78 -28.17 -3.27
C PHE A 505 -1.49 -26.98 -2.37
N TYR A 506 -0.78 -27.19 -1.26
CA TYR A 506 -0.77 -26.24 -0.17
C TYR A 506 0.65 -25.82 0.19
N TYR A 507 0.89 -24.51 0.27
CA TYR A 507 2.06 -23.95 0.90
C TYR A 507 1.98 -24.13 2.42
N VAL A 508 3.05 -24.60 3.02
CA VAL A 508 3.16 -24.76 4.48
C VAL A 508 3.84 -23.54 5.05
N THR A 509 3.09 -22.72 5.80
CA THR A 509 3.53 -21.39 6.21
C THR A 509 4.74 -21.40 7.15
N THR A 510 4.82 -22.38 8.07
CA THR A 510 5.94 -22.48 9.02
C THR A 510 6.40 -23.92 9.21
N LEU A 511 7.65 -24.10 9.68
CA LEU A 511 8.17 -25.41 10.04
C LEU A 511 7.40 -26.05 11.22
N GLY A 512 6.86 -25.24 12.12
CA GLY A 512 5.96 -25.68 13.18
C GLY A 512 4.69 -26.31 12.60
N HIS A 513 4.06 -25.68 11.62
CA HIS A 513 2.93 -26.23 10.87
C HIS A 513 3.30 -27.53 10.13
N LEU A 514 4.47 -27.59 9.51
CA LEU A 514 4.92 -28.80 8.83
C LEU A 514 4.99 -29.98 9.81
N ASN A 515 5.55 -29.76 10.99
CA ASN A 515 5.67 -30.77 12.02
C ASN A 515 4.29 -31.18 12.56
N HIS A 516 3.43 -30.20 12.83
CA HIS A 516 2.05 -30.41 13.27
C HIS A 516 1.23 -31.23 12.26
N LEU A 517 1.22 -30.82 10.99
CA LEU A 517 0.52 -31.56 9.93
C LEU A 517 1.02 -33.01 9.81
N LYS A 518 2.32 -33.23 9.87
CA LYS A 518 2.90 -34.55 9.77
C LYS A 518 2.52 -35.46 10.95
N ASN A 519 2.46 -34.92 12.16
CA ASN A 519 2.21 -35.71 13.37
C ASN A 519 0.72 -35.99 13.57
N ILE A 520 -0.15 -35.01 13.26
CA ILE A 520 -1.61 -35.16 13.43
C ILE A 520 -2.23 -35.93 12.28
N TYR A 521 -1.90 -35.54 11.05
CA TYR A 521 -2.48 -36.13 9.87
C TYR A 521 -1.55 -37.25 9.36
N LYS A 522 -1.81 -38.51 9.68
CA LYS A 522 -1.09 -39.67 9.13
C LYS A 522 -1.43 -39.84 7.65
N PHE A 523 -0.99 -38.92 6.82
CA PHE A 523 -1.24 -38.94 5.38
C PHE A 523 -0.61 -40.17 4.71
N LYS A 524 -1.39 -40.99 4.03
CA LYS A 524 -0.88 -42.21 3.39
C LYS A 524 -0.08 -41.92 2.13
N ASP A 525 -0.43 -40.95 1.30
CA ASP A 525 0.20 -40.73 -0.01
C ASP A 525 0.55 -39.27 -0.31
N VAL A 526 0.66 -38.44 0.73
CA VAL A 526 0.99 -37.03 0.59
C VAL A 526 2.49 -36.82 0.52
N GLY A 527 2.94 -36.01 -0.43
CA GLY A 527 4.31 -35.55 -0.54
C GLY A 527 4.52 -34.22 0.16
N PHE A 528 5.61 -34.09 0.89
CA PHE A 528 6.10 -32.83 1.40
C PHE A 528 7.34 -32.44 0.60
N ILE A 529 7.23 -31.45 -0.24
CA ILE A 529 8.26 -31.05 -1.20
C ILE A 529 8.77 -29.67 -0.83
N ASN A 530 10.08 -29.49 -0.90
CA ASN A 530 10.73 -28.21 -0.67
C ASN A 530 11.14 -27.57 -2.01
N PHE A 531 10.63 -26.35 -2.26
CA PHE A 531 11.06 -25.49 -3.35
C PHE A 531 11.67 -24.22 -2.76
N ASN A 532 12.98 -24.00 -2.93
CA ASN A 532 13.67 -22.80 -2.46
C ASN A 532 13.30 -22.42 -1.01
N GLU A 533 13.55 -23.32 -0.07
CA GLU A 533 13.28 -23.15 1.36
C GLU A 533 11.78 -23.04 1.74
N SER A 534 10.89 -23.17 0.77
CA SER A 534 9.44 -23.18 0.98
C SER A 534 8.89 -24.59 0.89
N TRP A 535 8.15 -25.04 1.90
CA TRP A 535 7.57 -26.37 1.94
C TRP A 535 6.15 -26.38 1.40
N PHE A 536 5.86 -27.44 0.64
CA PHE A 536 4.57 -27.67 0.04
C PHE A 536 4.05 -29.06 0.35
N LEU A 537 2.77 -29.12 0.65
CA LEU A 537 2.01 -30.36 0.85
C LEU A 537 1.31 -30.68 -0.48
N ILE A 538 1.68 -31.81 -1.08
CA ILE A 538 1.19 -32.24 -2.38
C ILE A 538 0.36 -33.52 -2.23
N PRO A 539 -0.97 -33.49 -2.41
CA PRO A 539 -1.80 -34.68 -2.40
C PRO A 539 -1.32 -35.69 -3.46
N LYS A 540 -1.27 -36.98 -3.09
CA LYS A 540 -0.73 -38.06 -3.95
C LYS A 540 0.68 -37.79 -4.49
N GLY A 541 1.46 -36.99 -3.77
CA GLY A 541 2.80 -36.52 -4.17
C GLY A 541 3.98 -37.24 -3.53
N LYS A 542 3.76 -38.28 -2.73
CA LYS A 542 4.85 -38.99 -2.00
C LYS A 542 5.98 -39.48 -2.91
N LYS A 543 5.63 -39.89 -4.13
CA LYS A 543 6.62 -40.35 -5.13
C LYS A 543 7.51 -39.22 -5.66
N LEU A 544 7.07 -37.97 -5.59
CA LEU A 544 7.81 -36.81 -6.04
C LEU A 544 8.89 -36.36 -5.05
N MET A 545 8.84 -36.84 -3.81
CA MET A 545 9.82 -36.49 -2.77
C MET A 545 11.20 -37.03 -3.07
N ASN A 546 12.22 -36.18 -3.00
CA ASN A 546 13.63 -36.57 -3.11
C ASN A 546 14.16 -37.14 -1.78
N LYS A 547 15.39 -37.68 -1.82
CA LYS A 547 16.04 -38.28 -0.66
C LYS A 547 16.29 -37.30 0.49
N ARG A 548 16.65 -36.05 0.18
CA ARG A 548 16.88 -34.98 1.18
C ARG A 548 15.62 -34.62 1.93
N GLU A 549 14.50 -34.46 1.22
CA GLU A 549 13.18 -34.15 1.81
C GLU A 549 12.73 -35.28 2.75
N LYS A 550 12.87 -36.53 2.34
CA LYS A 550 12.54 -37.70 3.18
C LYS A 550 13.38 -37.75 4.47
N ILE A 551 14.70 -37.49 4.36
CA ILE A 551 15.61 -37.45 5.52
C ILE A 551 15.24 -36.26 6.45
N PHE A 552 15.02 -35.09 5.90
CA PHE A 552 14.65 -33.92 6.69
C PHE A 552 13.38 -34.18 7.50
N LEU A 553 12.31 -34.66 6.87
CA LEU A 553 11.07 -34.98 7.55
C LEU A 553 11.24 -36.07 8.63
N LYS A 554 12.12 -37.04 8.43
CA LYS A 554 12.45 -38.05 9.43
C LYS A 554 13.17 -37.42 10.63
N LYS A 555 14.11 -36.51 10.40
CA LYS A 555 14.81 -35.77 11.46
C LYS A 555 13.85 -34.82 12.21
N LEU A 556 12.96 -34.13 11.52
CA LEU A 556 12.00 -33.23 12.13
C LEU A 556 11.07 -33.96 13.12
N SER A 557 10.73 -35.23 12.84
CA SER A 557 9.91 -36.05 13.73
C SER A 557 10.68 -36.61 14.94
N SER A 558 12.00 -36.67 14.87
CA SER A 558 12.87 -37.16 15.96
C SER A 558 13.40 -36.03 16.87
N SER A 559 13.35 -34.78 16.43
CA SER A 559 13.61 -33.63 17.27
C SER A 559 12.42 -33.46 18.23
N LYS A 560 12.53 -34.05 19.43
CA LYS A 560 11.82 -33.54 20.59
C LYS A 560 12.17 -32.06 20.64
N ILE A 561 11.19 -31.20 20.56
CA ILE A 561 11.36 -29.80 20.94
C ILE A 561 11.63 -29.89 22.44
N GLU A 562 12.91 -29.85 22.85
CA GLU A 562 13.28 -29.65 24.25
C GLU A 562 12.76 -28.28 24.64
N ILE A 563 11.62 -28.26 25.25
CA ILE A 563 11.01 -27.11 25.86
C ILE A 563 11.35 -27.27 27.35
N ASP A 564 12.28 -26.47 27.82
CA ASP A 564 12.66 -26.37 29.23
C ASP A 564 11.53 -25.73 30.04
N ASN A 565 10.55 -26.51 30.50
CA ASN A 565 9.78 -26.29 31.75
C ASN A 565 8.67 -27.36 31.96
N LYS A 566 8.86 -28.11 33.02
CA LYS A 566 8.17 -29.38 33.26
C LYS A 566 6.65 -29.36 33.54
N ASN A 567 6.01 -28.25 33.79
CA ASN A 567 4.63 -28.26 34.32
C ASN A 567 3.52 -27.84 33.35
N TYR A 568 3.82 -27.13 32.26
CA TYR A 568 2.82 -26.73 31.27
C TYR A 568 2.94 -27.48 29.92
N LEU A 569 4.06 -28.16 29.74
CA LEU A 569 4.35 -28.95 28.56
C LEU A 569 3.54 -30.23 28.45
N ASN A 570 3.19 -30.83 29.56
CA ASN A 570 2.35 -32.00 29.55
C ASN A 570 1.02 -31.69 28.87
N ASN A 571 0.46 -30.52 29.05
CA ASN A 571 -0.79 -30.14 28.42
C ASN A 571 -0.66 -29.94 26.90
N TYR A 572 0.43 -29.30 26.41
CA TYR A 572 0.61 -29.07 24.98
C TYR A 572 0.98 -30.36 24.23
N GLU A 573 1.87 -31.18 24.78
CA GLU A 573 2.21 -32.49 24.23
C GLU A 573 1.01 -33.44 24.28
N ASP A 574 0.18 -33.38 25.33
CA ASP A 574 -1.06 -34.15 25.44
C ASP A 574 -2.07 -33.70 24.38
N TYR A 575 -2.21 -32.41 24.14
CA TYR A 575 -3.10 -31.89 23.08
C TYR A 575 -2.62 -32.30 21.68
N ILE A 576 -1.31 -32.31 21.42
CA ILE A 576 -0.73 -32.77 20.15
C ILE A 576 -0.86 -34.29 20.03
N ASN A 577 -0.50 -35.02 21.08
CA ASN A 577 -0.53 -36.48 21.08
C ASN A 577 -1.95 -37.04 20.97
N ASN A 578 -2.91 -36.35 21.57
CA ASN A 578 -4.35 -36.71 21.49
C ASN A 578 -5.03 -36.11 20.25
N LYS A 579 -4.28 -35.37 19.37
CA LYS A 579 -4.80 -34.77 18.13
C LYS A 579 -5.97 -33.78 18.32
N ILE A 580 -6.02 -33.11 19.47
CA ILE A 580 -7.11 -32.20 19.82
C ILE A 580 -6.94 -30.84 19.16
N LEU A 581 -5.68 -30.38 18.97
CA LEU A 581 -5.42 -29.08 18.33
C LEU A 581 -5.34 -29.24 16.81
N GLY A 582 -6.23 -28.55 16.11
CA GLY A 582 -6.17 -28.35 14.67
C GLY A 582 -5.22 -27.20 14.30
N LEU A 583 -5.36 -26.67 13.09
CA LEU A 583 -4.65 -25.46 12.65
C LEU A 583 -5.17 -24.22 13.40
N GLY A 584 -4.38 -23.17 13.43
CA GLY A 584 -4.77 -21.88 14.01
C GLY A 584 -4.26 -21.64 15.42
N TRP A 585 -3.37 -22.51 15.94
CA TRP A 585 -2.77 -22.34 17.26
C TRP A 585 -1.26 -22.20 17.17
N PHE A 586 -0.68 -21.32 17.99
CA PHE A 586 0.75 -21.22 18.19
C PHE A 586 1.09 -21.10 19.68
N TYR A 587 2.25 -21.61 20.03
CA TYR A 587 2.77 -21.53 21.37
C TYR A 587 3.83 -20.45 21.49
N ASN A 588 3.63 -19.53 22.44
CA ASN A 588 4.62 -18.48 22.73
C ASN A 588 5.51 -18.91 23.91
N LYS A 589 6.80 -19.08 23.64
CA LYS A 589 7.79 -19.48 24.66
C LYS A 589 8.04 -18.44 25.75
N ILE A 590 7.78 -17.16 25.48
CA ILE A 590 8.08 -16.06 26.41
C ILE A 590 7.14 -16.08 27.61
N ASP A 591 5.86 -16.30 27.37
CA ASP A 591 4.82 -16.28 28.40
C ASP A 591 4.24 -17.67 28.70
N ASN A 592 4.74 -18.69 28.04
CA ASN A 592 4.34 -20.09 28.22
C ASN A 592 2.83 -20.34 27.95
N GLN A 593 2.26 -19.63 26.96
CA GLN A 593 0.83 -19.70 26.64
C GLN A 593 0.59 -20.13 25.19
N LEU A 594 -0.59 -20.74 24.98
CA LEU A 594 -1.07 -21.10 23.66
C LEU A 594 -2.00 -20.00 23.16
N TYR A 595 -1.72 -19.48 21.99
CA TYR A 595 -2.50 -18.43 21.35
C TYR A 595 -3.19 -18.94 20.09
N SER A 596 -4.39 -18.40 19.83
CA SER A 596 -4.96 -18.44 18.50
C SER A 596 -4.18 -17.55 17.55
N ASP A 597 -3.79 -18.03 16.37
CA ASP A 597 -3.04 -17.30 15.37
C ASP A 597 -3.90 -16.46 14.44
N GLY A 598 -5.19 -16.43 14.69
CA GLY A 598 -6.10 -15.70 13.82
C GLY A 598 -7.55 -15.72 14.29
N SER A 599 -8.42 -15.43 13.35
CA SER A 599 -9.86 -15.36 13.58
C SER A 599 -10.52 -16.71 13.81
N THR A 600 -9.86 -17.81 13.46
CA THR A 600 -10.44 -19.17 13.55
C THR A 600 -9.37 -20.18 13.94
N SER A 601 -9.55 -20.80 15.09
CA SER A 601 -8.71 -21.89 15.59
C SER A 601 -9.56 -23.12 15.90
N PHE A 602 -9.04 -24.31 15.60
CA PHE A 602 -9.82 -25.53 15.63
C PHE A 602 -9.35 -26.45 16.77
N LEU A 603 -10.33 -26.99 17.51
CA LEU A 603 -10.13 -28.14 18.38
C LEU A 603 -10.76 -29.37 17.69
N ILE A 604 -9.97 -30.41 17.53
CA ILE A 604 -10.43 -31.67 16.91
C ILE A 604 -10.70 -32.68 18.02
N LEU A 605 -11.98 -33.00 18.21
CA LEU A 605 -12.40 -34.01 19.14
C LEU A 605 -12.62 -35.33 18.39
N ASN A 606 -11.90 -36.39 18.79
CA ASN A 606 -11.96 -37.67 18.11
C ASN A 606 -13.23 -38.44 18.60
N GLN A 607 -14.11 -38.83 17.69
CA GLN A 607 -15.36 -39.53 18.01
C GLN A 607 -15.18 -40.95 18.62
N SER A 608 -13.94 -41.49 18.59
CA SER A 608 -13.65 -42.84 19.09
C SER A 608 -13.52 -42.96 20.60
N GLU A 609 -13.51 -41.87 21.35
CA GLU A 609 -13.52 -41.85 22.80
C GLU A 609 -14.90 -41.40 23.30
N ASN A 610 -15.49 -42.17 24.23
CA ASN A 610 -16.77 -41.86 24.85
C ASN A 610 -16.76 -40.51 25.57
N PHE A 611 -17.05 -39.44 24.85
CA PHE A 611 -17.20 -38.07 25.39
C PHE A 611 -18.61 -37.82 26.01
N HIS A 612 -19.45 -38.83 26.13
CA HIS A 612 -20.70 -38.70 26.85
C HIS A 612 -20.43 -38.26 28.30
N ASN A 613 -20.89 -37.04 28.64
CA ASN A 613 -20.75 -36.41 29.95
C ASN A 613 -19.37 -35.83 30.33
N LYS A 614 -18.51 -35.50 29.35
CA LYS A 614 -17.30 -34.68 29.62
C LYS A 614 -17.56 -33.21 29.32
N THR A 615 -17.24 -32.34 30.26
CA THR A 615 -17.28 -30.89 30.07
C THR A 615 -15.92 -30.41 29.53
N ILE A 616 -15.93 -29.60 28.49
CA ILE A 616 -14.72 -28.92 27.98
C ILE A 616 -14.72 -27.52 28.59
N GLU A 617 -13.77 -27.26 29.45
CA GLU A 617 -13.57 -25.93 30.03
C GLU A 617 -12.47 -25.19 29.23
N LEU A 618 -12.85 -24.09 28.61
CA LEU A 618 -11.92 -23.22 27.87
C LEU A 618 -11.66 -21.96 28.69
N ASN A 619 -10.49 -21.89 29.31
CA ASN A 619 -10.01 -20.66 29.97
C ASN A 619 -9.36 -19.75 28.93
N LEU A 620 -10.13 -18.82 28.37
CA LEU A 620 -9.68 -17.91 27.33
C LEU A 620 -9.24 -16.58 27.96
N LYS A 621 -7.95 -16.23 27.78
CA LYS A 621 -7.42 -14.92 28.14
C LYS A 621 -7.23 -14.09 26.85
N ASN A 622 -7.74 -12.87 26.88
CA ASN A 622 -7.48 -11.93 25.78
C ASN A 622 -6.03 -11.44 25.85
N ALA A 623 -5.24 -11.68 24.81
CA ALA A 623 -3.85 -11.23 24.73
C ALA A 623 -3.73 -9.68 24.64
N PHE A 624 -4.81 -9.00 24.24
CA PHE A 624 -4.87 -7.54 24.09
C PHE A 624 -6.05 -6.93 24.83
N PRO A 625 -6.00 -6.83 26.19
CA PRO A 625 -7.16 -6.48 27.01
C PRO A 625 -7.66 -5.03 26.87
N LYS A 626 -7.00 -4.18 26.08
CA LYS A 626 -7.34 -2.74 25.99
C LYS A 626 -8.06 -2.28 24.73
N GLU A 627 -8.27 -3.12 23.73
CA GLU A 627 -8.79 -2.62 22.45
C GLU A 627 -10.23 -3.00 22.12
N ASN A 628 -10.88 -3.96 22.76
CA ASN A 628 -12.32 -4.21 22.53
C ASN A 628 -12.93 -5.10 23.62
N ASP A 629 -13.77 -4.53 24.48
CA ASP A 629 -14.62 -5.25 25.43
C ASP A 629 -15.75 -6.11 24.77
N ASN A 630 -15.76 -6.21 23.44
CA ASN A 630 -16.78 -6.91 22.66
C ASN A 630 -16.21 -8.01 21.75
N ASN A 631 -15.11 -8.66 22.11
CA ASN A 631 -14.66 -9.85 21.41
C ASN A 631 -15.64 -10.99 21.70
N LYS A 632 -16.62 -11.19 20.83
CA LYS A 632 -17.48 -12.36 20.89
C LYS A 632 -16.68 -13.55 20.40
N ILE A 633 -16.53 -14.54 21.27
CA ILE A 633 -16.04 -15.85 20.91
C ILE A 633 -17.25 -16.66 20.46
N GLU A 634 -17.25 -17.08 19.21
CA GLU A 634 -18.26 -17.97 18.67
C GLU A 634 -17.68 -19.38 18.64
N ILE A 635 -18.35 -20.31 19.32
CA ILE A 635 -17.95 -21.72 19.34
C ILE A 635 -18.86 -22.47 18.37
N PHE A 636 -18.25 -23.08 17.37
CA PHE A 636 -18.98 -23.94 16.42
C PHE A 636 -18.69 -25.41 16.76
N ILE A 637 -19.72 -26.18 16.95
CA ILE A 637 -19.64 -27.63 17.14
C ILE A 637 -20.19 -28.25 15.86
N ASN A 638 -19.37 -28.98 15.11
CA ASN A 638 -19.77 -29.62 13.84
C ASN A 638 -20.46 -28.67 12.86
N ASN A 639 -19.99 -27.42 12.74
CA ASN A 639 -20.56 -26.33 11.92
C ASN A 639 -21.87 -25.71 12.43
N GLU A 640 -22.37 -26.11 13.56
CA GLU A 640 -23.50 -25.46 14.24
C GLU A 640 -22.99 -24.49 15.30
N LYS A 641 -23.63 -23.29 15.39
CA LYS A 641 -23.26 -22.21 16.31
C LYS A 641 -23.71 -22.52 17.74
#